data_dadfc8bc90aeb8deb3af168537b2803d
#
_entry.id   dadfc8bc90aeb8deb3af168537b2803d
#
_cell.length_a   1.000
_cell.length_b   1.000
_cell.length_c   1.000
_cell.angle_alpha   90.00
_cell.angle_beta   90.00
_cell.angle_gamma   90.00
#
_symmetry.space_group_name_H-M   'P 1'
#
loop_
_entity.id
_entity.type
_entity.pdbx_description
1 polymer ?
#
loop_
_entity_poly.entity_id
_entity_poly.type
_entity_poly.pdbx_seq_one_letter_code
_entity_poly.pdbx_strand_id
1 'polypeptide(L)'
;MRKGIRFDFSVMPGYYRNRQLVPHVLFESSYYPWEINPEMTRITYRYELEWKDRVYTDVTYHILDDNRTLVGIHCVNNTSMPQNLVLNQMAYIDYPETYPQVAVSDTSGLQWYNAIDYIENEPASKSPQYKLVYDGWQRNEERSTSSLDGSILGRGFGRNKGDRLSYLVNILPGQENGAIGLRFKMKKGESAVLCLKGLVEQSVELEGTGEFSFLSVPYYGKKVGEYKLELVSGSTVAISLDGFFIGDVDGINNVNVVRTPIPFTPVMEVGETKQDFILKYKDCDNYYGVAWNYQHSEVREILNGELESFFRRRVHEHVSSRLIGDRNWHYANAFLRPIVLEPDSEQTIYMLVCSGNKEQVKQELQDFHSTPDKLVARISSAEKAKPEDQVLPGGEKYLLGNRLLQASLLSNIVYPVYTQKEYIRHFTPGKNWNSLYTWDSGFIALGLIDVDPVKAFECIKAYTTPVGSESAFIHHGTPLPIQMYAYADLWNNSLSQEALRFLYPRLKQYFDFMVGADPYSPTRMAGSGLLRTWDYFYNSGGWDDYPPQHALRGNKSQYQSVTPVVTSAYYLRAAKILRLAAKELGLKKDVKAYERIIKLLSYGLQNYSWDEESGYFGYVVHDSLGNATDIFRYKDQSNFNKGLDGVTPLVAGICSPAQVGRLMEHLFSPDELWTKVGLSTVDQSAPYYKEDGYWNGAVWFPHQWMMWKALLDLGKGEEAYRVAHTALDNWEKECEESYFTFEHFIISSGRGAGWHQFSGLSSPILNWFAAYYRPGKVSTGFEVWITKSDFNENHSRYKAELSFDDSTKPHERCMIVCMDAGHQYEVFFNGKPVQYRSGHAGMLEITLPATNKTGELVVRTLD
;
A
#
# COMPACT_ATOMS: atom_id res chain seq x y z
N MET A 1 17.15 -11.92 14.15
CA MET A 1 16.36 -11.13 15.11
C MET A 1 15.53 -10.09 14.39
N ARG A 2 14.24 -10.09 14.62
CA ARG A 2 13.26 -9.19 13.97
C ARG A 2 13.21 -7.87 14.70
N LYS A 3 14.31 -7.13 14.77
CA LYS A 3 14.48 -5.97 15.62
C LYS A 3 13.57 -4.83 15.23
N GLY A 4 13.56 -4.41 13.96
CA GLY A 4 12.73 -3.31 13.49
C GLY A 4 12.73 -2.05 14.39
N ILE A 5 13.79 -1.88 15.20
CA ILE A 5 13.95 -0.74 16.10
C ILE A 5 14.28 0.49 15.25
N ARG A 6 13.61 1.62 15.52
CA ARG A 6 13.77 2.87 14.80
C ARG A 6 14.19 3.98 15.74
N PHE A 7 14.99 4.91 15.23
CA PHE A 7 15.15 6.22 15.83
C PHE A 7 14.26 7.20 15.09
N ASP A 8 13.32 7.80 15.79
CA ASP A 8 12.32 8.70 15.24
C ASP A 8 12.60 10.14 15.69
N PHE A 9 12.42 11.08 14.78
CA PHE A 9 12.56 12.50 14.99
C PHE A 9 11.37 13.26 14.42
N SER A 10 10.77 14.15 15.19
CA SER A 10 9.63 14.94 14.75
C SER A 10 9.73 16.39 15.22
N VAL A 11 9.12 17.30 14.44
CA VAL A 11 8.99 18.72 14.78
C VAL A 11 7.52 19.05 14.94
N MET A 12 7.18 19.65 16.07
CA MET A 12 5.81 20.02 16.45
C MET A 12 5.75 21.53 16.67
N PRO A 13 5.31 22.32 15.66
CA PRO A 13 5.11 23.75 15.81
C PRO A 13 3.91 24.06 16.68
N GLY A 14 3.86 25.27 17.24
CA GLY A 14 2.74 25.76 17.99
C GLY A 14 2.82 27.25 18.28
N TYR A 15 1.84 27.78 19.03
CA TYR A 15 1.82 29.14 19.48
C TYR A 15 2.22 29.28 20.94
N TYR A 16 2.80 30.45 21.27
CA TYR A 16 2.92 30.96 22.63
C TYR A 16 1.95 32.14 22.81
N ARG A 17 0.74 31.84 23.28
CA ARG A 17 -0.32 32.84 23.51
C ARG A 17 -0.73 32.86 24.95
N ASN A 18 -0.88 34.10 25.50
CA ASN A 18 -1.37 34.31 26.88
C ASN A 18 -0.62 33.46 27.93
N ARG A 19 0.69 33.30 27.76
CA ARG A 19 1.54 32.48 28.61
C ARG A 19 1.24 30.98 28.57
N GLN A 20 0.53 30.55 27.54
CA GLN A 20 0.23 29.15 27.32
C GLN A 20 0.86 28.69 25.97
N LEU A 21 1.36 27.47 25.95
CA LEU A 21 1.77 26.79 24.74
C LEU A 21 0.54 26.15 24.12
N VAL A 22 0.36 26.35 22.83
CA VAL A 22 -0.72 25.73 22.07
C VAL A 22 -0.05 24.89 21.00
N PRO A 23 0.24 23.60 21.26
CA PRO A 23 0.88 22.72 20.28
C PRO A 23 -0.11 22.39 19.18
N HIS A 24 0.36 22.57 17.96
CA HIS A 24 -0.43 22.33 16.75
C HIS A 24 -0.71 20.83 16.51
N VAL A 25 0.17 19.96 16.98
CA VAL A 25 0.05 18.50 16.86
C VAL A 25 -1.32 17.94 17.30
N LEU A 26 -2.06 18.70 18.10
CA LEU A 26 -3.40 18.28 18.57
C LEU A 26 -4.50 18.43 17.52
N PHE A 27 -4.19 19.03 16.38
CA PHE A 27 -5.14 19.31 15.31
C PHE A 27 -4.71 18.53 14.07
N GLU A 28 -5.06 17.25 14.00
CA GLU A 28 -4.73 16.36 12.87
C GLU A 28 -5.13 16.91 11.50
N SER A 29 -6.14 17.77 11.47
CA SER A 29 -6.64 18.42 10.28
C SER A 29 -5.88 19.69 9.89
N SER A 30 -4.77 20.00 10.50
CA SER A 30 -4.06 21.27 10.27
C SER A 30 -2.60 21.09 9.88
N TYR A 31 -2.18 19.88 9.53
CA TYR A 31 -0.91 19.64 8.89
C TYR A 31 -1.08 18.79 7.63
N TYR A 32 -0.22 19.02 6.66
CA TYR A 32 -0.37 18.48 5.31
C TYR A 32 0.97 17.91 4.82
N PRO A 33 1.00 16.70 4.21
CA PRO A 33 2.07 16.35 3.30
C PRO A 33 2.07 17.39 2.17
N TRP A 34 3.08 18.24 2.12
CA TRP A 34 3.07 19.42 1.26
C TRP A 34 3.79 19.22 -0.06
N GLU A 35 4.98 18.64 0.03
CA GLU A 35 5.80 18.32 -1.14
C GLU A 35 6.80 17.21 -0.78
N ILE A 36 6.86 16.17 -1.59
CA ILE A 36 7.83 15.10 -1.47
C ILE A 36 8.37 14.79 -2.86
N ASN A 37 9.71 14.82 -3.01
CA ASN A 37 10.31 14.45 -4.28
C ASN A 37 10.24 12.93 -4.52
N PRO A 38 10.27 12.48 -5.79
CA PRO A 38 10.14 11.04 -6.11
C PRO A 38 11.16 10.15 -5.39
N GLU A 39 12.39 10.62 -5.19
CA GLU A 39 13.45 9.89 -4.50
C GLU A 39 13.21 9.80 -2.97
N MET A 40 12.25 10.56 -2.42
CA MET A 40 11.98 10.69 -0.98
C MET A 40 13.20 11.18 -0.17
N THR A 41 14.04 11.99 -0.78
CA THR A 41 15.21 12.65 -0.14
C THR A 41 14.87 14.05 0.37
N ARG A 42 13.74 14.61 -0.08
CA ARG A 42 13.20 15.89 0.39
C ARG A 42 11.72 15.69 0.72
N ILE A 43 11.37 15.91 1.99
CA ILE A 43 10.02 15.69 2.51
C ILE A 43 9.59 16.94 3.26
N THR A 44 8.54 17.61 2.79
CA THR A 44 8.00 18.83 3.41
C THR A 44 6.61 18.59 3.95
N TYR A 45 6.40 18.96 5.22
CA TYR A 45 5.09 19.06 5.83
C TYR A 45 4.77 20.51 6.14
N ARG A 46 3.57 20.97 5.78
CA ARG A 46 3.04 22.28 6.18
C ARG A 46 2.15 22.13 7.40
N TYR A 47 2.35 22.99 8.39
CA TYR A 47 1.54 23.14 9.59
C TYR A 47 0.85 24.49 9.55
N GLU A 48 -0.45 24.52 9.31
CA GLU A 48 -1.26 25.73 9.35
C GLU A 48 -1.61 26.05 10.82
N LEU A 49 -1.00 27.11 11.34
CA LEU A 49 -1.24 27.57 12.72
C LEU A 49 -2.42 28.55 12.80
N GLU A 50 -2.63 29.33 11.75
CA GLU A 50 -3.84 30.11 11.47
C GLU A 50 -4.31 29.78 10.04
N TRP A 51 -5.59 29.68 9.86
CA TRP A 51 -6.17 29.37 8.56
C TRP A 51 -6.15 30.56 7.64
N LYS A 52 -5.91 30.46 6.42
CA LYS A 52 -5.19 29.57 5.52
C LYS A 52 -4.07 30.44 4.99
N ASP A 53 -2.82 29.99 5.00
CA ASP A 53 -1.63 30.78 4.61
C ASP A 53 -1.39 32.05 5.46
N ARG A 54 -2.04 32.18 6.62
CA ARG A 54 -1.89 33.36 7.48
C ARG A 54 -0.68 33.25 8.39
N VAL A 55 -0.60 32.19 9.16
CA VAL A 55 0.58 31.84 9.97
C VAL A 55 0.78 30.34 9.82
N TYR A 56 1.93 29.94 9.29
CA TYR A 56 2.24 28.53 9.09
C TYR A 56 3.73 28.25 9.28
N THR A 57 4.04 26.97 9.37
CA THR A 57 5.41 26.47 9.44
C THR A 57 5.57 25.32 8.45
N ASP A 58 6.49 25.48 7.50
CA ASP A 58 6.92 24.40 6.61
C ASP A 58 8.14 23.70 7.21
N VAL A 59 8.02 22.42 7.50
CA VAL A 59 9.11 21.58 8.01
C VAL A 59 9.61 20.68 6.89
N THR A 60 10.81 20.92 6.44
CA THR A 60 11.45 20.18 5.34
C THR A 60 12.59 19.32 5.85
N TYR A 61 12.49 18.01 5.64
CA TYR A 61 13.55 17.04 5.91
C TYR A 61 14.34 16.79 4.64
N HIS A 62 15.63 17.13 4.65
CA HIS A 62 16.59 16.84 3.59
C HIS A 62 17.46 15.67 4.03
N ILE A 63 17.22 14.49 3.47
CA ILE A 63 18.01 13.29 3.73
C ILE A 63 19.30 13.40 2.92
N LEU A 64 20.41 13.65 3.61
CA LEU A 64 21.72 13.86 2.98
C LEU A 64 22.40 12.53 2.63
N ASP A 65 22.25 11.57 3.51
CA ASP A 65 22.72 10.18 3.39
C ASP A 65 22.07 9.31 4.49
N ASP A 66 22.51 8.06 4.63
CA ASP A 66 21.97 7.10 5.59
C ASP A 66 22.13 7.52 7.07
N ASN A 67 23.00 8.47 7.36
CA ASN A 67 23.37 8.88 8.71
C ASN A 67 23.04 10.34 9.04
N ARG A 68 22.65 11.15 8.06
CA ARG A 68 22.44 12.59 8.24
C ARG A 68 21.16 13.09 7.58
N THR A 69 20.39 13.84 8.34
CA THR A 69 19.23 14.59 7.85
C THR A 69 19.33 16.03 8.31
N LEU A 70 19.29 16.98 7.36
CA LEU A 70 19.12 18.40 7.68
C LEU A 70 17.63 18.73 7.68
N VAL A 71 17.17 19.41 8.73
CA VAL A 71 15.76 19.83 8.86
C VAL A 71 15.68 21.35 8.77
N GLY A 72 15.03 21.86 7.73
CA GLY A 72 14.71 23.27 7.57
C GLY A 72 13.31 23.55 8.09
N ILE A 73 13.17 24.51 8.99
CA ILE A 73 11.91 24.89 9.60
C ILE A 73 11.64 26.34 9.21
N HIS A 74 10.77 26.54 8.25
CA HIS A 74 10.41 27.83 7.69
C HIS A 74 9.11 28.33 8.30
N CYS A 75 9.21 29.33 9.19
CA CYS A 75 8.09 29.94 9.90
C CYS A 75 7.66 31.23 9.19
N VAL A 76 6.37 31.38 8.90
CA VAL A 76 5.81 32.50 8.14
C VAL A 76 4.68 33.16 8.89
N ASN A 77 4.68 34.51 8.91
CA ASN A 77 3.61 35.36 9.41
C ASN A 77 3.14 36.34 8.33
N ASN A 78 2.01 36.04 7.69
CA ASN A 78 1.36 36.89 6.70
C ASN A 78 0.22 37.71 7.32
N THR A 79 0.36 38.08 8.62
CA THR A 79 -0.62 38.92 9.33
C THR A 79 -0.04 40.27 9.64
N SER A 80 -0.92 41.23 9.90
CA SER A 80 -0.56 42.58 10.32
C SER A 80 -0.14 42.70 11.80
N MET A 81 0.00 41.58 12.53
CA MET A 81 0.33 41.56 13.95
C MET A 81 1.56 40.65 14.20
N PRO A 82 2.43 41.01 15.17
CA PRO A 82 3.50 40.10 15.56
C PRO A 82 2.97 38.78 16.10
N GLN A 83 3.63 37.68 15.76
CA GLN A 83 3.31 36.32 16.20
C GLN A 83 4.45 35.70 17.01
N ASN A 84 4.11 34.99 18.06
CA ASN A 84 5.07 34.27 18.89
C ASN A 84 4.85 32.76 18.70
N LEU A 85 5.80 32.11 18.03
CA LEU A 85 5.74 30.68 17.80
C LEU A 85 6.63 29.92 18.79
N VAL A 86 6.38 28.63 18.90
CA VAL A 86 7.21 27.66 19.60
C VAL A 86 7.44 26.45 18.72
N LEU A 87 8.61 25.83 18.87
CA LEU A 87 8.90 24.54 18.21
C LEU A 87 9.26 23.52 19.28
N ASN A 88 8.56 22.40 19.28
CA ASN A 88 8.93 21.22 20.06
C ASN A 88 9.50 20.17 19.12
N GLN A 89 10.72 19.76 19.37
CA GLN A 89 11.37 18.70 18.63
C GLN A 89 11.51 17.50 19.53
N MET A 90 11.07 16.36 19.05
CA MET A 90 11.08 15.11 19.77
C MET A 90 12.04 14.13 19.08
N ALA A 91 12.97 13.59 19.84
CA ALA A 91 13.84 12.51 19.43
C ALA A 91 13.62 11.33 20.36
N TYR A 92 13.38 10.16 19.81
CA TYR A 92 13.08 8.97 20.60
C TYR A 92 13.38 7.70 19.82
N ILE A 93 13.43 6.59 20.54
CA ILE A 93 13.53 5.27 19.92
C ILE A 93 12.16 4.60 19.94
N ASP A 94 11.80 3.95 18.86
CA ASP A 94 10.57 3.18 18.74
C ASP A 94 10.86 1.70 18.53
N TYR A 95 10.07 0.86 19.16
CA TYR A 95 10.19 -0.58 19.14
C TYR A 95 9.00 -1.20 18.43
N PRO A 96 9.21 -2.23 17.60
CA PRO A 96 8.11 -2.90 16.94
C PRO A 96 7.19 -3.58 17.97
N GLU A 97 5.92 -3.74 17.65
CA GLU A 97 4.94 -4.49 18.47
C GLU A 97 5.40 -5.92 18.81
N THR A 98 6.26 -6.48 17.97
CA THR A 98 6.83 -7.82 18.14
C THR A 98 8.13 -7.82 18.94
N TYR A 99 8.54 -6.68 19.52
CA TYR A 99 9.76 -6.64 20.31
C TYR A 99 9.65 -7.55 21.55
N PRO A 100 10.58 -8.53 21.73
CA PRO A 100 10.47 -9.48 22.82
C PRO A 100 10.75 -8.81 24.17
N GLN A 101 9.89 -9.08 25.14
CA GLN A 101 10.04 -8.62 26.53
C GLN A 101 10.52 -9.75 27.45
N VAL A 102 11.07 -10.80 26.89
CA VAL A 102 11.70 -11.89 27.62
C VAL A 102 13.04 -12.25 26.99
N ALA A 103 13.96 -12.68 27.80
CA ALA A 103 15.27 -13.18 27.36
C ALA A 103 15.68 -14.39 28.18
N VAL A 104 16.65 -15.16 27.69
CA VAL A 104 17.25 -16.29 28.39
C VAL A 104 18.49 -15.81 29.14
N SER A 105 18.63 -16.17 30.38
CA SER A 105 19.71 -15.71 31.24
C SER A 105 21.06 -16.37 30.94
N ASP A 106 21.08 -17.61 30.47
CA ASP A 106 22.27 -18.33 30.06
C ASP A 106 21.99 -19.15 28.81
N THR A 107 22.74 -18.85 27.73
CA THR A 107 22.63 -19.52 26.43
C THR A 107 23.98 -20.03 25.92
N SER A 108 25.01 -20.03 26.77
CA SER A 108 26.35 -20.52 26.37
C SER A 108 26.25 -21.98 25.93
N GLY A 109 26.73 -22.27 24.71
CA GLY A 109 26.67 -23.61 24.12
C GLY A 109 25.28 -24.06 23.60
N LEU A 110 24.26 -23.22 23.65
CA LEU A 110 22.94 -23.51 23.13
C LEU A 110 22.68 -22.78 21.78
N GLN A 111 22.05 -23.49 20.85
CA GLN A 111 21.58 -22.94 19.59
C GLN A 111 20.06 -22.77 19.63
N TRP A 112 19.55 -21.56 19.35
CA TRP A 112 18.12 -21.27 19.27
C TRP A 112 17.61 -21.34 17.84
N TYR A 113 16.50 -22.04 17.65
CA TYR A 113 15.74 -22.12 16.38
C TYR A 113 14.32 -21.62 16.64
N ASN A 114 13.92 -20.53 15.98
CA ASN A 114 12.58 -20.01 16.13
C ASN A 114 11.56 -20.90 15.40
N ALA A 115 10.39 -21.07 15.96
CA ALA A 115 9.34 -21.93 15.39
C ALA A 115 8.87 -21.47 13.99
N ILE A 116 9.00 -20.19 13.65
CA ILE A 116 8.61 -19.69 12.32
C ILE A 116 9.71 -19.81 11.27
N ASP A 117 10.92 -20.24 11.62
CA ASP A 117 12.03 -20.46 10.68
C ASP A 117 12.01 -21.87 10.07
N TYR A 118 10.83 -22.49 9.97
CA TYR A 118 10.66 -23.77 9.29
C TYR A 118 11.04 -23.69 7.80
N ILE A 119 11.52 -24.78 7.25
CA ILE A 119 11.75 -24.95 5.81
C ILE A 119 10.49 -25.49 5.10
N GLU A 120 9.65 -26.25 5.81
CA GLU A 120 8.38 -26.78 5.32
C GLU A 120 7.31 -26.66 6.41
N ASN A 121 6.11 -26.24 6.04
CA ASN A 121 4.92 -26.23 6.88
C ASN A 121 3.79 -26.92 6.13
N GLU A 122 3.53 -28.17 6.46
CA GLU A 122 2.54 -29.01 5.80
C GLU A 122 1.38 -29.33 6.76
N PRO A 123 0.23 -28.68 6.60
CA PRO A 123 -0.96 -29.06 7.35
C PRO A 123 -1.55 -30.36 6.81
N ALA A 124 -2.03 -31.20 7.71
CA ALA A 124 -2.70 -32.45 7.36
C ALA A 124 -4.04 -32.23 6.64
N SER A 125 -4.71 -31.11 6.92
CA SER A 125 -5.96 -30.70 6.26
C SER A 125 -5.76 -29.40 5.52
N LYS A 126 -5.90 -29.44 4.20
CA LYS A 126 -5.80 -28.27 3.31
C LYS A 126 -7.18 -27.69 3.03
N SER A 127 -7.58 -26.69 3.78
CA SER A 127 -8.79 -25.89 3.53
C SER A 127 -8.52 -24.78 2.50
N PRO A 128 -9.54 -24.13 1.93
CA PRO A 128 -9.35 -22.93 1.08
C PRO A 128 -8.54 -21.81 1.75
N GLN A 129 -8.73 -21.59 3.06
CA GLN A 129 -7.95 -20.62 3.83
C GLN A 129 -6.45 -20.97 3.89
N TYR A 130 -6.10 -22.21 3.55
CA TYR A 130 -4.71 -22.65 3.45
C TYR A 130 -3.89 -21.80 2.48
N LYS A 131 -4.49 -21.28 1.42
CA LYS A 131 -3.82 -20.50 0.39
C LYS A 131 -3.88 -18.98 0.62
N LEU A 132 -4.29 -18.55 1.81
CA LEU A 132 -4.41 -17.13 2.15
C LEU A 132 -3.59 -16.78 3.38
N VAL A 133 -2.82 -15.71 3.27
CA VAL A 133 -2.10 -15.07 4.37
C VAL A 133 -2.69 -13.69 4.59
N TYR A 134 -3.17 -13.44 5.80
CA TYR A 134 -3.74 -12.15 6.15
C TYR A 134 -2.63 -11.15 6.49
N ASP A 135 -2.69 -9.97 5.90
CA ASP A 135 -1.82 -8.82 6.19
C ASP A 135 -0.31 -9.15 6.14
N GLY A 136 0.08 -10.07 5.27
CA GLY A 136 1.49 -10.49 5.08
C GLY A 136 2.04 -11.47 6.12
N TRP A 137 1.30 -11.81 7.16
CA TRP A 137 1.72 -12.84 8.11
C TRP A 137 1.58 -14.23 7.50
N GLN A 138 2.64 -14.99 7.64
CA GLN A 138 2.61 -16.37 7.17
C GLN A 138 1.70 -17.23 8.06
N ARG A 139 1.28 -18.37 7.52
CA ARG A 139 0.37 -19.25 8.20
C ARG A 139 0.88 -19.65 9.58
N ASN A 140 -0.05 -19.62 10.54
CA ASN A 140 0.15 -19.96 11.92
C ASN A 140 1.11 -19.03 12.67
N GLU A 141 1.68 -18.01 12.05
CA GLU A 141 2.46 -16.98 12.74
C GLU A 141 1.57 -16.09 13.60
N GLU A 142 2.03 -15.77 14.79
CA GLU A 142 1.42 -14.82 15.72
C GLU A 142 2.51 -13.94 16.35
N ARG A 143 2.14 -12.66 16.58
CA ARG A 143 2.99 -11.75 17.35
C ARG A 143 2.90 -12.10 18.83
N SER A 144 4.03 -12.10 19.52
CA SER A 144 4.05 -12.36 20.96
C SER A 144 5.27 -11.72 21.63
N THR A 145 5.03 -10.74 22.49
CA THR A 145 6.10 -10.12 23.31
C THR A 145 6.65 -11.07 24.37
N SER A 146 5.94 -12.17 24.66
CA SER A 146 6.38 -13.22 25.58
C SER A 146 7.21 -14.32 24.90
N SER A 147 7.43 -14.21 23.58
CA SER A 147 8.34 -15.07 22.83
C SER A 147 9.79 -14.54 22.90
N LEU A 148 10.77 -15.38 22.58
CA LEU A 148 12.19 -14.99 22.60
C LEU A 148 12.56 -14.08 21.41
N ASP A 149 11.83 -14.15 20.28
CA ASP A 149 12.07 -13.38 19.08
C ASP A 149 10.87 -12.52 18.60
N GLY A 150 9.84 -12.35 19.42
CA GLY A 150 8.68 -11.52 19.13
C GLY A 150 7.59 -12.19 18.29
N SER A 151 7.81 -13.39 17.75
CA SER A 151 6.85 -14.14 16.94
C SER A 151 6.85 -15.62 17.31
N ILE A 152 5.69 -16.25 17.23
CA ILE A 152 5.48 -17.68 17.51
C ILE A 152 4.71 -18.31 16.35
N LEU A 153 4.73 -19.63 16.29
CA LEU A 153 3.83 -20.40 15.46
C LEU A 153 2.67 -20.88 16.32
N GLY A 154 1.46 -20.36 16.11
CA GLY A 154 0.35 -20.61 17.01
C GLY A 154 -1.04 -20.70 16.40
N ARG A 155 -1.28 -20.05 15.24
CA ARG A 155 -2.60 -19.98 14.62
C ARG A 155 -3.04 -21.30 13.98
N GLY A 156 -3.29 -22.30 14.82
CA GLY A 156 -3.90 -23.57 14.38
C GLY A 156 -2.93 -24.70 14.14
N PHE A 157 -1.62 -24.58 14.39
CA PHE A 157 -0.73 -25.71 14.36
C PHE A 157 -1.16 -26.75 15.41
N GLY A 158 -1.19 -28.02 15.01
CA GLY A 158 -1.61 -29.15 15.86
C GLY A 158 -3.13 -29.36 15.95
N ARG A 159 -3.97 -28.54 15.34
CA ARG A 159 -5.44 -28.77 15.29
C ARG A 159 -5.82 -29.99 14.47
N ASN A 160 -4.95 -30.41 13.56
CA ASN A 160 -5.14 -31.64 12.82
C ASN A 160 -4.00 -32.61 13.14
N LYS A 161 -4.33 -33.85 13.41
CA LYS A 161 -3.34 -34.89 13.54
C LYS A 161 -2.60 -35.06 12.22
N GLY A 162 -1.25 -34.97 12.25
CA GLY A 162 -0.40 -35.03 11.09
C GLY A 162 0.06 -33.65 10.57
N ASP A 163 -0.38 -32.53 11.18
CA ASP A 163 0.25 -31.21 10.90
C ASP A 163 1.75 -31.32 11.12
N ARG A 164 2.57 -30.88 10.14
CA ARG A 164 4.02 -31.10 10.15
C ARG A 164 4.80 -29.82 9.88
N LEU A 165 5.86 -29.64 10.67
CA LEU A 165 6.88 -28.61 10.50
C LEU A 165 8.24 -29.28 10.31
N SER A 166 9.05 -28.81 9.38
CA SER A 166 10.41 -29.30 9.17
C SER A 166 11.43 -28.18 9.32
N TYR A 167 12.54 -28.49 9.95
CA TYR A 167 13.66 -27.57 10.19
C TYR A 167 14.97 -28.24 9.77
N LEU A 168 15.94 -27.42 9.32
CA LEU A 168 17.35 -27.84 9.23
C LEU A 168 18.08 -27.37 10.48
N VAL A 169 18.71 -28.28 11.18
CA VAL A 169 19.41 -28.04 12.46
C VAL A 169 20.82 -28.57 12.41
N ASN A 170 21.74 -27.94 13.10
CA ASN A 170 23.14 -28.33 13.15
C ASN A 170 23.51 -28.92 14.52
N ILE A 171 24.18 -30.04 14.51
CA ILE A 171 24.88 -30.60 15.66
C ILE A 171 26.32 -30.12 15.61
N LEU A 172 26.74 -29.35 16.60
CA LEU A 172 28.09 -28.81 16.72
C LEU A 172 29.01 -29.77 17.49
N PRO A 173 30.34 -29.62 17.37
CA PRO A 173 31.30 -30.37 18.22
C PRO A 173 30.99 -30.20 19.70
N GLY A 174 30.90 -31.32 20.40
CA GLY A 174 30.52 -31.37 21.83
C GLY A 174 29.02 -31.55 22.10
N GLN A 175 28.19 -31.55 21.05
CA GLN A 175 26.73 -31.72 21.15
C GLN A 175 26.26 -33.08 20.63
N GLU A 176 27.14 -34.05 20.44
CA GLU A 176 26.82 -35.40 19.92
C GLU A 176 25.84 -36.17 20.81
N ASN A 177 25.87 -35.85 22.12
CA ASN A 177 24.89 -36.29 23.11
C ASN A 177 24.30 -35.01 23.73
N GLY A 178 23.06 -34.72 23.44
CA GLY A 178 22.44 -33.48 23.86
C GLY A 178 20.92 -33.60 23.99
N ALA A 179 20.24 -32.46 23.97
CA ALA A 179 18.80 -32.42 24.02
C ALA A 179 18.22 -31.33 23.10
N ILE A 180 16.95 -31.50 22.75
CA ILE A 180 16.09 -30.51 22.13
C ILE A 180 15.22 -29.92 23.24
N GLY A 181 15.37 -28.64 23.55
CA GLY A 181 14.54 -27.91 24.52
C GLY A 181 13.38 -27.19 23.82
N LEU A 182 12.23 -27.85 23.73
CA LEU A 182 11.04 -27.26 23.13
C LEU A 182 10.40 -26.21 24.05
N ARG A 183 10.14 -25.01 23.53
CA ARG A 183 9.39 -23.98 24.22
C ARG A 183 8.02 -23.82 23.58
N PHE A 184 6.96 -24.09 24.34
CA PHE A 184 5.60 -24.14 23.84
C PHE A 184 4.57 -23.57 24.84
N LYS A 185 3.38 -23.21 24.35
CA LYS A 185 2.24 -22.79 25.17
C LYS A 185 0.98 -23.50 24.69
N MET A 186 0.18 -23.96 25.63
CA MET A 186 -1.15 -24.53 25.42
C MET A 186 -2.09 -24.05 26.52
N LYS A 187 -3.40 -24.15 26.27
CA LYS A 187 -4.39 -23.79 27.28
C LYS A 187 -4.24 -24.71 28.50
N LYS A 188 -4.42 -24.16 29.68
CA LYS A 188 -4.33 -24.89 30.94
C LYS A 188 -5.28 -26.09 30.94
N GLY A 189 -4.72 -27.27 31.25
CA GLY A 189 -5.44 -28.56 31.35
C GLY A 189 -5.69 -29.27 30.00
N GLU A 190 -5.18 -28.72 28.88
CA GLU A 190 -5.13 -29.46 27.59
C GLU A 190 -3.84 -30.31 27.55
N SER A 191 -3.89 -31.47 26.89
CA SER A 191 -2.70 -32.24 26.54
C SER A 191 -2.64 -32.55 25.05
N ALA A 192 -1.42 -32.61 24.50
CA ALA A 192 -1.17 -32.90 23.09
C ALA A 192 -0.01 -33.87 22.95
N VAL A 193 -0.03 -34.67 21.90
CA VAL A 193 1.10 -35.51 21.51
C VAL A 193 1.86 -34.84 20.36
N LEU A 194 3.17 -34.69 20.52
CA LEU A 194 4.08 -34.21 19.47
C LEU A 194 5.10 -35.30 19.14
N CYS A 195 5.18 -35.67 17.87
CA CYS A 195 6.12 -36.65 17.36
C CYS A 195 7.32 -35.93 16.73
N LEU A 196 8.50 -36.14 17.23
CA LEU A 196 9.76 -35.67 16.68
C LEU A 196 10.35 -36.78 15.79
N LYS A 197 10.82 -36.40 14.59
CA LYS A 197 11.42 -37.30 13.60
C LYS A 197 12.71 -36.74 13.01
N GLY A 198 13.54 -37.61 12.45
CA GLY A 198 14.80 -37.24 11.80
C GLY A 198 15.96 -37.15 12.80
N LEU A 199 16.23 -36.00 13.39
CA LEU A 199 17.26 -35.89 14.41
C LEU A 199 17.03 -36.90 15.58
N VAL A 200 15.77 -37.09 15.99
CA VAL A 200 15.33 -38.04 17.00
C VAL A 200 14.01 -38.68 16.58
N GLU A 201 13.79 -39.94 16.93
CA GLU A 201 12.51 -40.62 16.70
C GLU A 201 11.80 -40.84 18.04
N GLN A 202 10.97 -39.86 18.44
CA GLN A 202 10.32 -39.93 19.77
C GLN A 202 8.96 -39.22 19.71
N SER A 203 7.99 -39.79 20.41
CA SER A 203 6.72 -39.11 20.72
C SER A 203 6.71 -38.60 22.15
N VAL A 204 6.33 -37.35 22.33
CA VAL A 204 6.29 -36.72 23.67
C VAL A 204 4.88 -36.18 23.92
N GLU A 205 4.48 -36.23 25.18
CA GLU A 205 3.25 -35.65 25.67
C GLU A 205 3.53 -34.23 26.18
N LEU A 206 2.74 -33.24 25.71
CA LEU A 206 2.81 -31.86 26.13
C LEU A 206 1.60 -31.55 27.02
N GLU A 207 1.86 -30.94 28.16
CA GLU A 207 0.80 -30.51 29.08
C GLU A 207 0.67 -28.99 29.08
N GLY A 208 -0.57 -28.48 28.92
CA GLY A 208 -0.90 -27.07 28.91
C GLY A 208 -0.98 -26.48 30.30
N THR A 209 -0.13 -25.48 30.58
CA THR A 209 -0.11 -24.73 31.84
C THR A 209 -0.84 -23.38 31.71
N GLY A 210 -1.14 -22.94 30.50
CA GLY A 210 -1.62 -21.58 30.18
C GLY A 210 -0.50 -20.59 29.90
N GLU A 211 0.75 -20.95 30.24
CA GLU A 211 1.95 -20.16 30.03
C GLU A 211 2.97 -20.93 29.18
N PHE A 212 4.04 -20.24 28.73
CA PHE A 212 5.14 -20.90 28.03
C PHE A 212 5.89 -21.85 28.97
N SER A 213 6.04 -23.09 28.54
CA SER A 213 6.73 -24.18 29.27
C SER A 213 7.87 -24.75 28.41
N PHE A 214 8.81 -25.39 29.03
CA PHE A 214 9.90 -26.14 28.38
C PHE A 214 9.70 -27.64 28.53
N LEU A 215 10.02 -28.37 27.45
CA LEU A 215 10.18 -29.81 27.48
C LEU A 215 11.55 -30.20 26.90
N SER A 216 12.35 -30.92 27.64
CA SER A 216 13.64 -31.44 27.17
C SER A 216 13.49 -32.84 26.58
N VAL A 217 13.96 -33.02 25.34
CA VAL A 217 13.95 -34.31 24.62
C VAL A 217 15.39 -34.70 24.30
N PRO A 218 15.99 -35.67 25.01
CA PRO A 218 17.37 -36.04 24.81
C PRO A 218 17.62 -36.83 23.52
N TYR A 219 18.80 -36.67 22.96
CA TYR A 219 19.33 -37.48 21.85
C TYR A 219 20.78 -37.91 22.14
N TYR A 220 21.22 -39.03 21.54
CA TYR A 220 22.52 -39.61 21.77
C TYR A 220 23.17 -40.09 20.48
N GLY A 221 24.53 -40.10 20.47
CA GLY A 221 25.33 -40.70 19.41
C GLY A 221 25.18 -40.04 18.03
N LYS A 222 24.85 -38.76 17.96
CA LYS A 222 24.76 -38.04 16.71
C LYS A 222 26.13 -37.57 16.24
N LYS A 223 26.36 -37.52 14.95
CA LYS A 223 27.57 -36.94 14.36
C LYS A 223 27.43 -35.44 14.22
N VAL A 224 28.56 -34.71 14.25
CA VAL A 224 28.59 -33.30 13.87
C VAL A 224 28.12 -33.15 12.42
N GLY A 225 27.21 -32.22 12.19
CA GLY A 225 26.63 -31.97 10.87
C GLY A 225 25.17 -31.55 10.90
N GLU A 226 24.59 -31.38 9.70
CA GLU A 226 23.22 -30.95 9.50
C GLU A 226 22.24 -32.12 9.56
N TYR A 227 21.11 -31.90 10.19
CA TYR A 227 20.00 -32.86 10.31
C TYR A 227 18.68 -32.19 9.98
N LYS A 228 17.75 -32.96 9.41
CA LYS A 228 16.34 -32.56 9.35
C LYS A 228 15.67 -32.92 10.67
N LEU A 229 14.97 -31.96 11.29
CA LEU A 229 14.08 -32.18 12.42
C LEU A 229 12.65 -31.93 11.97
N GLU A 230 11.77 -32.91 12.14
CA GLU A 230 10.35 -32.76 11.90
C GLU A 230 9.58 -32.80 13.23
N LEU A 231 8.65 -31.86 13.37
CA LEU A 231 7.67 -31.80 14.44
C LEU A 231 6.31 -32.13 13.83
N VAL A 232 5.73 -33.27 14.24
CA VAL A 232 4.46 -33.79 13.69
C VAL A 232 3.43 -33.88 14.82
N SER A 233 2.26 -33.24 14.63
CA SER A 233 1.18 -33.36 15.60
C SER A 233 0.61 -34.79 15.64
N GLY A 234 0.62 -35.42 16.80
CA GLY A 234 0.00 -36.71 17.08
C GLY A 234 -1.46 -36.60 17.56
N SER A 235 -1.94 -35.41 17.87
CA SER A 235 -3.24 -35.12 18.44
C SER A 235 -4.00 -34.06 17.63
N THR A 236 -5.15 -33.59 18.11
CA THR A 236 -5.99 -32.54 17.50
C THR A 236 -6.10 -31.30 18.39
N VAL A 237 -5.07 -31.04 19.20
CA VAL A 237 -5.01 -29.93 20.13
C VAL A 237 -4.01 -28.88 19.63
N ALA A 238 -4.40 -27.61 19.60
CA ALA A 238 -3.57 -26.52 19.13
C ALA A 238 -2.38 -26.28 20.06
N ILE A 239 -1.19 -26.16 19.47
CA ILE A 239 0.07 -25.91 20.15
C ILE A 239 0.64 -24.59 19.63
N SER A 240 0.94 -23.65 20.52
CA SER A 240 1.72 -22.47 20.18
C SER A 240 3.19 -22.76 20.45
N LEU A 241 4.01 -22.78 19.40
CA LEU A 241 5.45 -23.02 19.49
C LEU A 241 6.22 -21.70 19.43
N ASP A 242 7.07 -21.42 20.40
CA ASP A 242 8.04 -20.32 20.33
C ASP A 242 9.28 -20.74 19.52
N GLY A 243 9.76 -21.93 19.77
CA GLY A 243 10.91 -22.53 19.11
C GLY A 243 11.54 -23.63 19.98
N PHE A 244 12.81 -23.91 19.70
CA PHE A 244 13.54 -24.89 20.46
C PHE A 244 15.03 -24.57 20.52
N PHE A 245 15.66 -24.99 21.60
CA PHE A 245 17.10 -24.99 21.75
C PHE A 245 17.68 -26.38 21.38
N ILE A 246 18.88 -26.36 20.83
CA ILE A 246 19.74 -27.57 20.72
C ILE A 246 21.03 -27.30 21.46
N GLY A 247 21.45 -28.27 22.32
CA GLY A 247 22.66 -28.15 23.10
C GLY A 247 22.83 -29.32 24.07
N ASP A 248 23.73 -29.18 25.03
CA ASP A 248 23.90 -30.19 26.06
C ASP A 248 22.67 -30.22 26.99
N VAL A 249 22.48 -31.38 27.63
CA VAL A 249 21.30 -31.65 28.47
C VAL A 249 21.24 -30.71 29.70
N ASP A 250 22.39 -30.46 30.33
CA ASP A 250 22.45 -29.60 31.50
C ASP A 250 22.16 -28.14 31.14
N GLY A 251 22.70 -27.63 30.03
CA GLY A 251 22.42 -26.33 29.50
C GLY A 251 20.91 -26.13 29.20
N ILE A 252 20.28 -27.12 28.53
CA ILE A 252 18.83 -27.07 28.24
C ILE A 252 17.99 -27.04 29.54
N ASN A 253 18.34 -27.89 30.51
CA ASN A 253 17.59 -27.97 31.78
C ASN A 253 17.78 -26.73 32.68
N ASN A 254 18.84 -25.95 32.46
CA ASN A 254 19.14 -24.73 33.21
C ASN A 254 18.62 -23.46 32.50
N VAL A 255 17.97 -23.60 31.32
CA VAL A 255 17.36 -22.44 30.61
C VAL A 255 16.35 -21.76 31.51
N ASN A 256 16.58 -20.49 31.80
CA ASN A 256 15.68 -19.65 32.57
C ASN A 256 15.28 -18.41 31.80
N VAL A 257 13.96 -18.22 31.57
CA VAL A 257 13.41 -17.06 30.87
C VAL A 257 13.11 -15.98 31.89
N VAL A 258 13.78 -14.85 31.71
CA VAL A 258 13.60 -13.64 32.52
C VAL A 258 12.85 -12.56 31.77
N ARG A 259 12.03 -11.79 32.47
CA ARG A 259 11.35 -10.64 31.88
C ARG A 259 12.35 -9.47 31.72
N THR A 260 12.40 -8.90 30.52
CA THR A 260 13.24 -7.74 30.21
C THR A 260 12.34 -6.55 29.85
N PRO A 261 12.41 -5.44 30.59
CA PRO A 261 11.71 -4.22 30.17
C PRO A 261 12.31 -3.64 28.88
N ILE A 262 11.50 -2.98 28.08
CA ILE A 262 11.95 -2.25 26.89
C ILE A 262 12.87 -1.09 27.36
N PRO A 263 14.12 -0.98 26.86
CA PRO A 263 15.10 0.00 27.31
C PRO A 263 14.96 1.33 26.52
N PHE A 264 13.83 2.02 26.64
CA PHE A 264 13.54 3.24 25.89
C PHE A 264 14.25 4.51 26.39
N THR A 265 14.82 4.51 27.61
CA THR A 265 15.49 5.68 28.19
C THR A 265 16.96 5.70 27.78
N PRO A 266 17.44 6.76 27.07
CA PRO A 266 18.83 6.88 26.68
C PRO A 266 19.72 7.42 27.80
N VAL A 267 21.04 7.28 27.64
CA VAL A 267 22.00 8.19 28.22
C VAL A 267 22.03 9.44 27.34
N MET A 268 21.77 10.63 27.89
CA MET A 268 21.72 11.90 27.18
C MET A 268 22.90 12.77 27.61
N GLU A 269 23.71 13.23 26.67
CA GLU A 269 24.78 14.20 26.83
C GLU A 269 24.37 15.51 26.17
N VAL A 270 24.19 16.60 26.93
CA VAL A 270 23.85 17.93 26.39
C VAL A 270 25.15 18.72 26.18
N GLY A 271 25.29 19.35 25.02
CA GLY A 271 26.45 20.19 24.68
C GLY A 271 26.56 21.46 25.57
N GLU A 272 27.72 22.07 25.60
CA GLU A 272 28.02 23.26 26.43
C GLU A 272 27.14 24.46 26.07
N THR A 273 26.85 24.65 24.78
CA THR A 273 25.98 25.72 24.26
C THR A 273 24.49 25.48 24.53
N LYS A 274 24.15 24.25 24.92
CA LYS A 274 22.75 23.77 25.03
C LYS A 274 21.96 23.87 23.72
N GLN A 275 22.64 23.86 22.59
CA GLN A 275 22.05 23.86 21.23
C GLN A 275 22.25 22.52 20.53
N ASP A 276 22.66 21.50 21.26
CA ASP A 276 22.77 20.13 20.81
C ASP A 276 22.65 19.13 21.96
N PHE A 277 22.40 17.88 21.62
CA PHE A 277 22.54 16.74 22.53
C PHE A 277 22.88 15.46 21.76
N ILE A 278 23.46 14.50 22.46
CA ILE A 278 23.77 13.14 21.98
C ILE A 278 23.02 12.13 22.83
N LEU A 279 22.39 11.16 22.17
CA LEU A 279 21.64 10.07 22.80
C LEU A 279 22.34 8.73 22.55
N LYS A 280 22.39 7.89 23.59
CA LYS A 280 22.84 6.50 23.47
C LYS A 280 21.81 5.58 24.12
N TYR A 281 21.24 4.70 23.33
CA TYR A 281 20.28 3.68 23.78
C TYR A 281 20.99 2.33 24.02
N LYS A 282 20.50 1.56 24.97
CA LYS A 282 21.13 0.31 25.38
C LYS A 282 21.18 -0.73 24.26
N ASP A 283 20.11 -0.84 23.47
CA ASP A 283 19.97 -1.88 22.43
C ASP A 283 20.37 -1.40 21.03
N CYS A 284 20.99 -0.21 20.93
CA CYS A 284 21.44 0.36 19.66
C CYS A 284 22.95 0.56 19.67
N ASP A 285 23.61 0.17 18.58
CA ASP A 285 25.06 0.34 18.44
C ASP A 285 25.43 1.81 18.19
N ASN A 286 24.57 2.53 17.46
CA ASN A 286 24.79 3.94 17.14
C ASN A 286 24.54 4.89 18.31
N TYR A 287 25.22 6.02 18.27
CA TYR A 287 24.88 7.26 18.93
C TYR A 287 24.04 8.11 17.99
N TYR A 288 23.14 8.92 18.54
CA TYR A 288 22.30 9.83 17.76
C TYR A 288 22.52 11.25 18.25
N GLY A 289 22.81 12.16 17.34
CA GLY A 289 23.06 13.58 17.61
C GLY A 289 21.94 14.45 17.03
N VAL A 290 21.55 15.47 17.77
CA VAL A 290 20.63 16.52 17.32
C VAL A 290 21.22 17.88 17.66
N ALA A 291 21.33 18.78 16.66
CA ALA A 291 21.79 20.17 16.84
C ALA A 291 20.85 21.15 16.14
N TRP A 292 20.83 22.40 16.60
CA TRP A 292 20.04 23.49 15.99
C TRP A 292 20.76 24.84 16.07
N ASN A 293 20.38 25.76 15.18
CA ASN A 293 21.00 27.09 15.07
C ASN A 293 20.17 28.23 15.72
N TYR A 294 19.37 27.93 16.76
CA TYR A 294 18.53 28.90 17.45
C TYR A 294 18.92 29.02 18.92
N GLN A 295 19.19 30.27 19.39
CA GLN A 295 19.77 30.48 20.73
C GLN A 295 18.78 30.32 21.88
N HIS A 296 17.51 30.73 21.69
CA HIS A 296 16.51 30.66 22.76
C HIS A 296 15.90 29.25 22.78
N SER A 297 16.57 28.34 23.47
CA SER A 297 16.17 26.93 23.51
C SER A 297 16.43 26.31 24.87
N GLU A 298 15.66 25.24 25.17
CA GLU A 298 15.82 24.42 26.36
C GLU A 298 15.82 22.95 25.94
N VAL A 299 16.72 22.15 26.54
CA VAL A 299 16.70 20.68 26.41
C VAL A 299 15.88 20.12 27.55
N ARG A 300 14.87 19.32 27.22
CA ARG A 300 13.95 18.73 28.19
C ARG A 300 13.80 17.23 27.95
N GLU A 301 13.27 16.54 28.97
CA GLU A 301 12.87 15.14 28.90
C GLU A 301 11.36 15.02 29.13
N ILE A 302 10.71 14.18 28.35
CA ILE A 302 9.28 13.86 28.50
C ILE A 302 9.17 12.37 28.73
N LEU A 303 8.60 12.00 29.90
CA LEU A 303 8.46 10.59 30.31
C LEU A 303 6.98 10.22 30.35
N ASN A 304 6.46 9.84 29.20
CA ASN A 304 5.06 9.40 29.05
C ASN A 304 4.90 8.52 27.80
N GLY A 305 4.06 7.49 27.88
CA GLY A 305 3.78 6.60 26.74
C GLY A 305 2.94 7.24 25.64
N GLU A 306 2.04 8.14 26.04
CA GLU A 306 1.08 8.80 25.14
C GLU A 306 1.47 10.27 24.95
N LEU A 307 2.26 10.59 23.92
CA LEU A 307 2.80 11.93 23.72
C LEU A 307 1.69 12.97 23.49
N GLU A 308 0.76 12.75 22.59
CA GLU A 308 -0.28 13.70 22.23
C GLU A 308 -1.21 14.01 23.41
N SER A 309 -1.71 12.99 24.09
CA SER A 309 -2.61 13.17 25.23
C SER A 309 -1.91 13.84 26.41
N PHE A 310 -0.62 13.59 26.58
CA PHE A 310 0.20 14.22 27.59
C PHE A 310 0.42 15.71 27.29
N PHE A 311 0.75 16.05 26.05
CA PHE A 311 0.89 17.43 25.58
C PHE A 311 -0.38 18.25 25.80
N ARG A 312 -1.54 17.69 25.52
CA ARG A 312 -2.84 18.31 25.79
C ARG A 312 -3.03 18.74 27.25
N ARG A 313 -2.53 17.93 28.18
CA ARG A 313 -2.74 18.14 29.64
C ARG A 313 -1.66 19.01 30.26
N ARG A 314 -0.44 18.96 29.69
CA ARG A 314 0.78 19.51 30.32
C ARG A 314 1.47 20.58 29.49
N VAL A 315 0.83 21.04 28.44
CA VAL A 315 1.39 22.07 27.53
C VAL A 315 1.82 23.37 28.26
N HIS A 316 1.22 23.69 29.35
CA HIS A 316 1.55 24.85 30.17
C HIS A 316 2.76 24.65 31.12
N GLU A 317 3.25 23.42 31.27
CA GLU A 317 4.43 23.12 32.12
C GLU A 317 5.74 23.37 31.34
N HIS A 318 5.91 24.57 30.84
CA HIS A 318 7.01 24.94 29.96
C HIS A 318 8.29 25.36 30.71
N VAL A 319 8.25 25.50 32.04
CA VAL A 319 9.42 25.83 32.87
C VAL A 319 10.14 24.59 33.42
N SER A 320 9.54 23.40 33.27
CA SER A 320 10.14 22.17 33.77
C SER A 320 11.07 21.55 32.76
N SER A 321 12.28 21.18 33.15
CA SER A 321 13.22 20.41 32.33
C SER A 321 12.84 18.92 32.20
N ARG A 322 11.96 18.44 33.09
CA ARG A 322 11.42 17.07 33.05
C ARG A 322 9.92 17.09 33.22
N LEU A 323 9.21 16.61 32.19
CA LEU A 323 7.77 16.48 32.20
C LEU A 323 7.44 15.01 32.46
N ILE A 324 6.95 14.71 33.66
CA ILE A 324 6.76 13.34 34.13
C ILE A 324 5.28 12.96 34.05
N GLY A 325 4.97 11.95 33.26
CA GLY A 325 3.68 11.29 33.16
C GLY A 325 3.72 9.87 33.74
N ASP A 326 3.32 8.88 32.92
CA ASP A 326 3.25 7.46 33.31
C ASP A 326 4.62 6.73 33.34
N ARG A 327 5.66 7.36 32.79
CA ARG A 327 7.02 6.84 32.66
C ARG A 327 7.14 5.58 31.80
N ASN A 328 6.19 5.32 30.93
CA ASN A 328 6.18 4.15 30.04
C ASN A 328 6.96 4.39 28.75
N TRP A 329 7.42 5.62 28.50
CA TRP A 329 8.25 6.00 27.34
C TRP A 329 9.12 7.21 27.67
N HIS A 330 10.08 7.51 26.78
CA HIS A 330 10.98 8.65 26.91
C HIS A 330 11.15 9.38 25.58
N TYR A 331 11.01 10.72 25.62
CA TYR A 331 11.30 11.60 24.50
C TYR A 331 12.35 12.64 24.97
N ALA A 332 13.46 12.77 24.20
CA ALA A 332 14.36 13.90 24.32
C ALA A 332 13.74 15.06 23.53
N ASN A 333 13.56 16.22 24.17
CA ASN A 333 12.90 17.35 23.60
C ASN A 333 13.83 18.57 23.53
N ALA A 334 14.06 19.08 22.31
CA ALA A 334 14.57 20.43 22.10
C ALA A 334 13.39 21.38 21.95
N PHE A 335 13.27 22.34 22.87
CA PHE A 335 12.16 23.27 22.95
C PHE A 335 12.65 24.69 22.64
N LEU A 336 12.25 25.22 21.49
CA LEU A 336 12.65 26.53 20.99
C LEU A 336 11.52 27.53 21.21
N ARG A 337 11.81 28.64 21.95
CA ARG A 337 10.81 29.67 22.28
C ARG A 337 11.42 30.95 22.86
N PRO A 338 10.78 32.12 22.68
CA PRO A 338 9.81 32.40 21.64
C PRO A 338 10.49 32.53 20.27
N ILE A 339 9.80 32.14 19.20
CA ILE A 339 10.16 32.53 17.86
C ILE A 339 9.27 33.72 17.51
N VAL A 340 9.84 34.90 17.51
CA VAL A 340 9.10 36.16 17.29
C VAL A 340 9.13 36.49 15.81
N LEU A 341 7.96 36.49 15.17
CA LEU A 341 7.78 36.91 13.79
C LEU A 341 7.05 38.26 13.77
N GLU A 342 7.68 39.28 13.22
CA GLU A 342 7.06 40.57 12.97
C GLU A 342 5.97 40.44 11.89
N PRO A 343 5.08 41.45 11.74
CA PRO A 343 4.11 41.45 10.63
C PRO A 343 4.76 41.26 9.27
N ASP A 344 4.13 40.46 8.40
CA ASP A 344 4.60 40.18 7.04
C ASP A 344 6.09 39.73 6.98
N SER A 345 6.50 38.86 7.89
CA SER A 345 7.87 38.38 7.99
C SER A 345 7.97 36.85 8.07
N GLU A 346 9.17 36.35 7.77
CA GLU A 346 9.50 34.94 7.79
C GLU A 346 10.85 34.69 8.45
N GLN A 347 11.05 33.52 9.02
CA GLN A 347 12.34 33.06 9.58
C GLN A 347 12.53 31.57 9.35
N THR A 348 13.74 31.20 8.95
CA THR A 348 14.13 29.79 8.84
C THR A 348 15.12 29.39 9.94
N ILE A 349 14.82 28.29 10.60
CA ILE A 349 15.67 27.62 11.59
C ILE A 349 16.12 26.30 11.00
N TYR A 350 17.41 25.99 11.18
CA TYR A 350 17.96 24.71 10.70
C TYR A 350 18.35 23.81 11.86
N MET A 351 18.21 22.50 11.63
CA MET A 351 18.64 21.46 12.54
C MET A 351 19.37 20.36 11.79
N LEU A 352 20.32 19.73 12.47
CA LEU A 352 20.96 18.51 12.01
C LEU A 352 20.53 17.35 12.92
N VAL A 353 20.13 16.23 12.31
CA VAL A 353 19.99 14.94 12.97
C VAL A 353 21.02 14.00 12.35
N CYS A 354 21.85 13.36 13.18
CA CYS A 354 22.89 12.46 12.70
C CYS A 354 23.04 11.22 13.58
N SER A 355 23.64 10.17 13.00
CA SER A 355 23.90 8.90 13.69
C SER A 355 25.29 8.36 13.32
N GLY A 356 25.85 7.51 14.16
CA GLY A 356 27.15 6.89 13.94
C GLY A 356 27.84 6.50 15.24
N ASN A 357 29.17 6.33 15.20
CA ASN A 357 29.92 6.19 16.44
C ASN A 357 30.02 7.55 17.16
N LYS A 358 30.45 7.55 18.41
CA LYS A 358 30.45 8.77 19.27
C LYS A 358 31.28 9.91 18.68
N GLU A 359 32.42 9.60 18.15
CA GLU A 359 33.37 10.58 17.58
C GLU A 359 32.82 11.19 16.28
N GLN A 360 32.25 10.36 15.42
CA GLN A 360 31.57 10.83 14.18
C GLN A 360 30.43 11.79 14.52
N VAL A 361 29.55 11.42 15.45
CA VAL A 361 28.41 12.26 15.85
C VAL A 361 28.91 13.59 16.42
N LYS A 362 29.90 13.57 17.29
CA LYS A 362 30.52 14.82 17.83
C LYS A 362 31.06 15.72 16.73
N GLN A 363 31.76 15.15 15.75
CA GLN A 363 32.33 15.91 14.65
C GLN A 363 31.25 16.56 13.80
N GLU A 364 30.16 15.80 13.44
CA GLU A 364 29.03 16.34 12.67
C GLU A 364 28.35 17.51 13.39
N LEU A 365 28.13 17.43 14.72
CA LEU A 365 27.56 18.50 15.52
C LEU A 365 28.46 19.74 15.54
N GLN A 366 29.78 19.57 15.69
CA GLN A 366 30.76 20.67 15.65
C GLN A 366 30.79 21.33 14.29
N ASP A 367 30.80 20.56 13.22
CA ASP A 367 30.80 21.07 11.83
C ASP A 367 29.53 21.85 11.53
N PHE A 368 28.36 21.37 12.01
CA PHE A 368 27.09 22.08 11.90
C PHE A 368 27.14 23.45 12.60
N HIS A 369 27.64 23.52 13.85
CA HIS A 369 27.76 24.80 14.59
C HIS A 369 28.76 25.76 13.96
N SER A 370 29.83 25.23 13.38
CA SER A 370 30.88 26.04 12.77
C SER A 370 30.52 26.62 11.41
N THR A 371 29.73 25.87 10.61
CA THR A 371 29.45 26.22 9.20
C THR A 371 28.04 25.82 8.75
N PRO A 372 26.97 26.28 9.43
CA PRO A 372 25.60 25.89 9.06
C PRO A 372 25.26 26.30 7.62
N ASP A 373 25.74 27.46 7.16
CA ASP A 373 25.42 28.00 5.84
C ASP A 373 26.00 27.16 4.68
N LYS A 374 27.07 26.39 4.90
CA LYS A 374 27.65 25.54 3.85
C LYS A 374 26.72 24.36 3.49
N LEU A 375 26.09 23.74 4.49
CA LEU A 375 25.13 22.66 4.28
C LEU A 375 23.89 23.18 3.55
N VAL A 376 23.37 24.34 3.99
CA VAL A 376 22.22 25.00 3.37
C VAL A 376 22.51 25.40 1.92
N ALA A 377 23.69 26.00 1.64
CA ALA A 377 24.08 26.39 0.30
C ALA A 377 24.24 25.19 -0.65
N ARG A 378 24.73 24.06 -0.15
CA ARG A 378 24.86 22.81 -0.92
C ARG A 378 23.50 22.27 -1.35
N ILE A 379 22.52 22.28 -0.45
CA ILE A 379 21.14 21.82 -0.75
C ILE A 379 20.49 22.77 -1.76
N SER A 380 20.54 24.09 -1.51
CA SER A 380 19.94 25.09 -2.40
C SER A 380 20.52 25.05 -3.81
N SER A 381 21.81 24.75 -3.94
CA SER A 381 22.45 24.61 -5.27
C SER A 381 22.03 23.32 -5.98
N ALA A 382 21.84 22.22 -5.24
CA ALA A 382 21.37 20.96 -5.79
C ALA A 382 19.89 21.04 -6.24
N GLU A 383 19.06 21.76 -5.50
CA GLU A 383 17.65 22.00 -5.86
C GLU A 383 17.50 22.86 -7.11
N LYS A 384 18.28 23.93 -7.23
CA LYS A 384 18.29 24.82 -8.42
C LYS A 384 18.80 24.14 -9.69
N ALA A 385 19.52 23.05 -9.57
CA ALA A 385 20.05 22.31 -10.73
C ALA A 385 19.04 21.30 -11.32
N LYS A 386 17.88 21.07 -10.67
CA LYS A 386 16.85 20.19 -11.22
C LYS A 386 16.04 20.93 -12.29
N PRO A 387 15.78 20.29 -13.47
CA PRO A 387 14.87 20.87 -14.46
C PRO A 387 13.48 21.04 -13.86
N GLU A 388 12.82 22.15 -14.17
CA GLU A 388 11.38 22.28 -13.89
C GLU A 388 10.62 21.24 -14.69
N ASP A 389 9.66 20.57 -14.04
CA ASP A 389 8.73 19.67 -14.74
C ASP A 389 7.94 20.47 -15.78
N GLN A 390 8.16 20.18 -17.06
CA GLN A 390 7.41 20.79 -18.14
C GLN A 390 5.97 20.28 -18.08
N VAL A 391 5.02 21.21 -18.15
CA VAL A 391 3.59 20.94 -18.16
C VAL A 391 2.98 21.55 -19.42
N LEU A 392 2.11 20.82 -20.09
CA LEU A 392 1.39 21.30 -21.26
C LEU A 392 0.40 22.41 -20.88
N PRO A 393 0.12 23.36 -21.80
CA PRO A 393 -0.76 24.49 -21.54
C PRO A 393 -2.13 24.07 -20.97
N GLY A 394 -2.55 24.74 -19.89
CA GLY A 394 -3.78 24.44 -19.16
C GLY A 394 -3.62 23.40 -18.04
N GLY A 395 -2.44 22.76 -17.92
CA GLY A 395 -2.12 21.86 -16.81
C GLY A 395 -1.64 22.56 -15.56
N GLU A 396 -1.20 23.82 -15.68
CA GLU A 396 -0.66 24.61 -14.57
C GLU A 396 -1.66 24.76 -13.42
N LYS A 397 -2.95 24.86 -13.75
CA LYS A 397 -4.02 24.94 -12.75
C LYS A 397 -4.16 23.69 -11.87
N TYR A 398 -3.63 22.53 -12.29
CA TYR A 398 -3.74 21.27 -11.54
C TYR A 398 -2.48 20.93 -10.73
N LEU A 399 -1.46 21.81 -10.78
CA LEU A 399 -0.17 21.51 -10.13
C LEU A 399 -0.27 21.37 -8.62
N LEU A 400 -1.12 22.18 -7.95
CA LEU A 400 -1.29 22.12 -6.50
C LEU A 400 -1.89 20.77 -6.10
N GLY A 401 -3.01 20.38 -6.68
CA GLY A 401 -3.68 19.13 -6.36
C GLY A 401 -2.82 17.89 -6.69
N ASN A 402 -2.09 17.95 -7.82
CA ASN A 402 -1.15 16.90 -8.19
C ASN A 402 0.00 16.75 -7.17
N ARG A 403 0.62 17.88 -6.76
CA ARG A 403 1.70 17.93 -5.77
C ARG A 403 1.24 17.39 -4.41
N LEU A 404 0.08 17.82 -3.92
CA LEU A 404 -0.45 17.38 -2.63
C LEU A 404 -0.78 15.88 -2.64
N LEU A 405 -1.33 15.36 -3.75
CA LEU A 405 -1.60 13.93 -3.87
C LEU A 405 -0.32 13.11 -3.97
N GLN A 406 0.68 13.57 -4.73
CA GLN A 406 2.00 12.93 -4.78
C GLN A 406 2.64 12.89 -3.39
N ALA A 407 2.59 13.99 -2.64
CA ALA A 407 3.11 14.07 -1.29
C ALA A 407 2.36 13.12 -0.34
N SER A 408 1.03 13.08 -0.42
CA SER A 408 0.22 12.13 0.36
C SER A 408 0.55 10.68 0.00
N LEU A 409 0.68 10.36 -1.29
CA LEU A 409 1.01 9.02 -1.77
C LEU A 409 2.37 8.54 -1.25
N LEU A 410 3.39 9.39 -1.35
CA LEU A 410 4.75 9.06 -0.91
C LEU A 410 4.86 9.02 0.63
N SER A 411 4.16 9.90 1.37
CA SER A 411 4.15 9.85 2.83
C SER A 411 3.46 8.61 3.39
N ASN A 412 2.60 7.97 2.61
CA ASN A 412 1.92 6.72 2.97
C ASN A 412 2.76 5.46 2.64
N ILE A 413 3.97 5.61 2.12
CA ILE A 413 4.97 4.53 2.05
C ILE A 413 5.67 4.47 3.41
N VAL A 414 5.28 3.48 4.22
CA VAL A 414 5.82 3.34 5.57
C VAL A 414 7.11 2.51 5.57
N TYR A 415 7.86 2.63 6.67
CA TYR A 415 9.08 1.87 6.90
C TYR A 415 8.87 0.37 6.69
N PRO A 416 9.94 -0.39 6.36
CA PRO A 416 9.83 -1.84 6.19
C PRO A 416 9.37 -2.55 7.47
N VAL A 417 8.31 -3.35 7.32
CA VAL A 417 7.76 -4.19 8.38
C VAL A 417 8.14 -5.65 8.10
N TYR A 418 8.50 -6.40 9.14
CA TYR A 418 8.82 -7.82 8.98
C TYR A 418 7.55 -8.62 8.66
N THR A 419 7.51 -9.14 7.45
CA THR A 419 6.41 -9.94 6.92
C THR A 419 6.96 -10.91 5.86
N GLN A 420 6.33 -12.06 5.67
CA GLN A 420 6.82 -13.09 4.73
C GLN A 420 8.31 -13.46 4.95
N LYS A 421 8.78 -13.49 6.19
CA LYS A 421 10.17 -13.77 6.59
C LYS A 421 11.21 -12.76 6.08
N GLU A 422 10.81 -11.60 5.61
CA GLU A 422 11.68 -10.50 5.20
C GLU A 422 11.10 -9.14 5.60
N TYR A 423 11.91 -8.08 5.53
CA TYR A 423 11.43 -6.72 5.75
C TYR A 423 10.92 -6.14 4.43
N ILE A 424 9.62 -5.85 4.36
CA ILE A 424 8.93 -5.31 3.17
C ILE A 424 8.37 -3.94 3.49
N ARG A 425 8.59 -2.97 2.62
CA ARG A 425 7.92 -1.66 2.70
C ARG A 425 6.42 -1.84 2.52
N HIS A 426 5.62 -1.22 3.38
CA HIS A 426 4.19 -1.19 3.24
C HIS A 426 3.76 0.06 2.49
N PHE A 427 2.85 -0.12 1.55
CA PHE A 427 2.22 0.94 0.76
C PHE A 427 0.77 1.04 1.20
N THR A 428 0.48 2.01 2.05
CA THR A 428 -0.84 2.13 2.69
C THR A 428 -1.71 3.14 1.94
N PRO A 429 -3.05 2.96 1.93
CA PRO A 429 -3.93 3.86 1.19
C PRO A 429 -4.09 5.24 1.81
N GLY A 430 -3.79 5.40 3.09
CA GLY A 430 -3.91 6.67 3.80
C GLY A 430 -3.31 6.62 5.19
N LYS A 431 -3.14 7.77 5.81
CA LYS A 431 -2.52 7.95 7.13
C LYS A 431 -3.07 7.01 8.21
N ASN A 432 -4.37 6.78 8.24
CA ASN A 432 -5.04 5.98 9.28
C ASN A 432 -5.22 4.50 8.89
N TRP A 433 -4.66 4.09 7.74
CA TRP A 433 -4.79 2.76 7.17
C TRP A 433 -3.42 2.09 7.12
N ASN A 434 -3.04 1.39 8.17
CA ASN A 434 -1.67 0.89 8.37
C ASN A 434 -1.44 -0.57 7.93
N SER A 435 -2.36 -1.16 7.17
CA SER A 435 -2.27 -2.55 6.69
C SER A 435 -2.04 -2.63 5.17
N LEU A 436 -1.72 -3.84 4.72
CA LEU A 436 -1.49 -4.18 3.30
C LEU A 436 -2.84 -4.44 2.60
N TYR A 437 -3.62 -3.40 2.32
CA TYR A 437 -4.93 -3.51 1.66
C TYR A 437 -4.78 -3.98 0.21
N THR A 438 -5.43 -5.10 -0.13
CA THR A 438 -5.15 -5.85 -1.36
C THR A 438 -5.48 -5.06 -2.63
N TRP A 439 -6.71 -4.61 -2.82
CA TRP A 439 -7.06 -3.92 -4.07
C TRP A 439 -6.53 -2.49 -4.14
N ASP A 440 -6.45 -1.78 -3.01
CA ASP A 440 -5.89 -0.44 -2.90
C ASP A 440 -4.47 -0.36 -3.43
N SER A 441 -3.66 -1.40 -3.16
CA SER A 441 -2.27 -1.47 -3.62
C SER A 441 -2.12 -1.38 -5.13
N GLY A 442 -3.11 -1.84 -5.88
CA GLY A 442 -3.11 -1.71 -7.33
C GLY A 442 -3.25 -0.26 -7.77
N PHE A 443 -4.14 0.53 -7.14
CA PHE A 443 -4.29 1.96 -7.41
C PHE A 443 -3.10 2.76 -6.91
N ILE A 444 -2.54 2.42 -5.74
CA ILE A 444 -1.28 3.00 -5.25
C ILE A 444 -0.17 2.79 -6.29
N ALA A 445 -0.02 1.57 -6.80
CA ALA A 445 0.96 1.27 -7.84
C ALA A 445 0.71 2.07 -9.12
N LEU A 446 -0.55 2.23 -9.55
CA LEU A 446 -0.92 3.07 -10.70
C LEU A 446 -0.46 4.53 -10.52
N GLY A 447 -0.75 5.14 -9.36
CA GLY A 447 -0.27 6.49 -9.06
C GLY A 447 1.26 6.59 -9.05
N LEU A 448 1.92 5.60 -8.46
CA LEU A 448 3.39 5.54 -8.41
C LEU A 448 4.05 5.39 -9.78
N ILE A 449 3.39 4.81 -10.80
CA ILE A 449 3.94 4.74 -12.17
C ILE A 449 4.32 6.12 -12.71
N ASP A 450 3.53 7.13 -12.38
CA ASP A 450 3.73 8.50 -12.84
C ASP A 450 4.64 9.34 -11.92
N VAL A 451 5.02 8.79 -10.77
CA VAL A 451 5.95 9.41 -9.80
C VAL A 451 7.32 8.74 -9.85
N ASP A 452 7.36 7.42 -9.66
CA ASP A 452 8.56 6.60 -9.68
C ASP A 452 8.19 5.14 -10.04
N PRO A 453 8.44 4.70 -11.29
CA PRO A 453 8.11 3.33 -11.72
C PRO A 453 8.78 2.22 -10.91
N VAL A 454 9.94 2.50 -10.26
CA VAL A 454 10.60 1.53 -9.38
C VAL A 454 9.77 1.29 -8.13
N LYS A 455 9.22 2.35 -7.54
CA LYS A 455 8.31 2.23 -6.38
C LYS A 455 6.99 1.55 -6.76
N ALA A 456 6.48 1.77 -7.97
CA ALA A 456 5.33 1.04 -8.48
C ALA A 456 5.60 -0.47 -8.55
N PHE A 457 6.76 -0.86 -9.07
CA PHE A 457 7.20 -2.25 -9.09
C PHE A 457 7.31 -2.83 -7.67
N GLU A 458 7.94 -2.11 -6.73
CA GLU A 458 8.06 -2.52 -5.32
C GLU A 458 6.68 -2.68 -4.66
N CYS A 459 5.73 -1.79 -4.97
CA CYS A 459 4.36 -1.88 -4.48
C CYS A 459 3.68 -3.17 -4.96
N ILE A 460 3.69 -3.46 -6.27
CA ILE A 460 3.11 -4.70 -6.79
C ILE A 460 3.80 -5.94 -6.19
N LYS A 461 5.13 -5.91 -6.07
CA LYS A 461 5.91 -6.97 -5.45
C LYS A 461 5.47 -7.23 -4.00
N ALA A 462 5.26 -6.20 -3.22
CA ALA A 462 4.91 -6.30 -1.79
C ALA A 462 3.59 -7.07 -1.55
N TYR A 463 2.65 -7.01 -2.50
CA TYR A 463 1.34 -7.67 -2.41
C TYR A 463 1.25 -9.02 -3.12
N THR A 464 2.33 -9.44 -3.78
CA THR A 464 2.43 -10.75 -4.43
C THR A 464 3.38 -11.65 -3.67
N THR A 465 3.16 -12.97 -3.75
CA THR A 465 3.99 -13.96 -3.07
C THR A 465 4.90 -14.68 -4.05
N PRO A 466 6.08 -15.17 -3.61
CA PRO A 466 6.92 -16.04 -4.43
C PRO A 466 6.14 -17.25 -4.96
N VAL A 467 6.52 -17.74 -6.14
CA VAL A 467 5.88 -18.90 -6.75
C VAL A 467 6.03 -20.13 -5.87
N GLY A 468 4.93 -20.85 -5.63
CA GLY A 468 4.91 -22.01 -4.75
C GLY A 468 4.80 -21.67 -3.25
N SER A 469 4.67 -20.39 -2.90
CA SER A 469 4.43 -19.99 -1.51
C SER A 469 3.17 -20.63 -0.92
N GLU A 470 3.11 -20.68 0.40
CA GLU A 470 1.94 -21.12 1.14
C GLU A 470 0.70 -20.26 0.87
N SER A 471 0.89 -18.98 0.55
CA SER A 471 -0.17 -18.07 0.18
C SER A 471 -0.11 -17.72 -1.31
N ALA A 472 -1.26 -17.68 -1.95
CA ALA A 472 -1.36 -17.28 -3.35
C ALA A 472 -1.09 -15.77 -3.55
N PHE A 473 -1.39 -14.94 -2.53
CA PHE A 473 -1.19 -13.49 -2.52
C PHE A 473 -1.35 -12.94 -1.09
N ILE A 474 -0.98 -11.68 -0.89
CA ILE A 474 -1.26 -11.00 0.37
C ILE A 474 -2.73 -10.60 0.42
N HIS A 475 -3.43 -11.08 1.41
CA HIS A 475 -4.85 -10.86 1.61
C HIS A 475 -5.12 -9.85 2.74
N HIS A 476 -5.79 -8.75 2.39
CA HIS A 476 -6.47 -7.86 3.33
C HIS A 476 -7.55 -7.07 2.59
N GLY A 477 -8.80 -7.25 3.00
CA GLY A 477 -9.94 -6.61 2.34
C GLY A 477 -10.28 -7.26 0.97
N THR A 478 -10.59 -6.45 0.00
CA THR A 478 -11.10 -6.86 -1.30
C THR A 478 -10.03 -7.42 -2.24
N PRO A 479 -10.28 -8.54 -2.90
CA PRO A 479 -9.29 -9.21 -3.77
C PRO A 479 -9.47 -8.87 -5.26
N LEU A 480 -9.95 -7.72 -5.64
CA LEU A 480 -10.01 -7.30 -7.05
C LEU A 480 -8.60 -7.20 -7.64
N PRO A 481 -8.38 -7.60 -8.91
CA PRO A 481 -7.04 -7.83 -9.48
C PRO A 481 -6.37 -6.55 -9.99
N ILE A 482 -6.41 -5.45 -9.24
CA ILE A 482 -5.91 -4.14 -9.70
C ILE A 482 -4.40 -4.16 -9.89
N GLN A 483 -3.66 -5.01 -9.16
CA GLN A 483 -2.23 -5.23 -9.39
C GLN A 483 -1.92 -5.70 -10.81
N MET A 484 -2.82 -6.47 -11.44
CA MET A 484 -2.64 -6.94 -12.82
C MET A 484 -2.88 -5.82 -13.84
N TYR A 485 -3.73 -4.86 -13.52
CA TYR A 485 -3.94 -3.65 -14.30
C TYR A 485 -2.75 -2.70 -14.17
N ALA A 486 -2.27 -2.48 -12.96
CA ALA A 486 -1.05 -1.71 -12.72
C ALA A 486 0.18 -2.34 -13.40
N TYR A 487 0.27 -3.66 -13.43
CA TYR A 487 1.31 -4.39 -14.14
C TYR A 487 1.31 -4.10 -15.67
N ALA A 488 0.13 -4.05 -16.30
CA ALA A 488 0.03 -3.70 -17.71
C ALA A 488 0.46 -2.25 -17.98
N ASP A 489 0.02 -1.32 -17.13
CA ASP A 489 0.39 0.10 -17.26
C ASP A 489 1.88 0.32 -16.94
N LEU A 490 2.43 -0.37 -15.95
CA LEU A 490 3.88 -0.35 -15.67
C LEU A 490 4.68 -0.85 -16.87
N TRP A 491 4.25 -1.93 -17.52
CA TRP A 491 4.86 -2.41 -18.78
C TRP A 491 4.79 -1.35 -19.87
N ASN A 492 3.60 -0.84 -20.20
CA ASN A 492 3.42 0.14 -21.28
C ASN A 492 4.21 1.45 -21.05
N ASN A 493 4.52 1.79 -19.80
CA ASN A 493 5.31 2.98 -19.47
C ASN A 493 6.83 2.71 -19.44
N SER A 494 7.26 1.55 -18.97
CA SER A 494 8.70 1.29 -18.70
C SER A 494 9.36 0.33 -19.71
N LEU A 495 8.59 -0.53 -20.35
CA LEU A 495 9.04 -1.68 -21.16
C LEU A 495 10.07 -2.57 -20.44
N SER A 496 10.04 -2.58 -19.09
CA SER A 496 10.98 -3.32 -18.27
C SER A 496 10.78 -4.84 -18.38
N GLN A 497 11.64 -5.50 -19.13
CA GLN A 497 11.65 -6.96 -19.24
C GLN A 497 11.91 -7.65 -17.89
N GLU A 498 12.66 -7.03 -17.00
CA GLU A 498 12.92 -7.54 -15.67
C GLU A 498 11.62 -7.54 -14.84
N ALA A 499 10.92 -6.41 -14.76
CA ALA A 499 9.65 -6.30 -14.06
C ALA A 499 8.59 -7.25 -14.64
N LEU A 500 8.50 -7.33 -15.97
CA LEU A 500 7.60 -8.23 -16.68
C LEU A 500 7.81 -9.70 -16.25
N ARG A 501 9.06 -10.18 -16.33
CA ARG A 501 9.42 -11.58 -16.00
C ARG A 501 9.28 -11.90 -14.51
N PHE A 502 9.61 -10.95 -13.64
CA PHE A 502 9.57 -11.16 -12.20
C PHE A 502 8.12 -11.22 -11.68
N LEU A 503 7.27 -10.29 -12.11
CA LEU A 503 5.90 -10.18 -11.60
C LEU A 503 4.95 -11.20 -12.22
N TYR A 504 5.12 -11.55 -13.49
CA TYR A 504 4.19 -12.44 -14.21
C TYR A 504 3.84 -13.73 -13.46
N PRO A 505 4.79 -14.56 -13.03
CA PRO A 505 4.46 -15.84 -12.38
C PRO A 505 3.80 -15.65 -11.02
N ARG A 506 4.09 -14.57 -10.32
CA ARG A 506 3.48 -14.20 -9.03
C ARG A 506 2.03 -13.76 -9.21
N LEU A 507 1.77 -12.90 -10.20
CA LEU A 507 0.42 -12.47 -10.56
C LEU A 507 -0.42 -13.60 -11.12
N LYS A 508 0.21 -14.51 -11.90
CA LYS A 508 -0.45 -15.73 -12.37
C LYS A 508 -0.91 -16.61 -11.20
N GLN A 509 -0.09 -16.81 -10.17
CA GLN A 509 -0.45 -17.58 -8.99
C GLN A 509 -1.67 -16.96 -8.27
N TYR A 510 -1.67 -15.66 -8.09
CA TYR A 510 -2.81 -14.92 -7.55
C TYR A 510 -4.07 -15.10 -8.42
N PHE A 511 -3.93 -14.89 -9.72
CA PHE A 511 -5.01 -15.06 -10.71
C PHE A 511 -5.59 -16.47 -10.69
N ASP A 512 -4.76 -17.49 -10.78
CA ASP A 512 -5.17 -18.91 -10.82
C ASP A 512 -6.00 -19.29 -9.58
N PHE A 513 -5.61 -18.76 -8.39
CA PHE A 513 -6.41 -18.94 -7.19
C PHE A 513 -7.79 -18.28 -7.31
N MET A 514 -7.84 -17.01 -7.70
CA MET A 514 -9.09 -16.25 -7.72
C MET A 514 -10.06 -16.66 -8.82
N VAL A 515 -9.59 -17.22 -9.93
CA VAL A 515 -10.50 -17.76 -10.99
C VAL A 515 -10.89 -19.23 -10.76
N GLY A 516 -10.53 -19.79 -9.60
CA GLY A 516 -10.87 -21.19 -9.28
C GLY A 516 -10.11 -22.21 -10.13
N ALA A 517 -8.92 -21.88 -10.62
CA ALA A 517 -8.01 -22.82 -11.29
C ALA A 517 -7.12 -23.58 -10.29
N ASP A 518 -6.87 -23.00 -9.11
CA ASP A 518 -6.22 -23.70 -8.00
C ASP A 518 -7.20 -24.70 -7.36
N PRO A 519 -6.81 -25.96 -7.11
CA PRO A 519 -7.70 -27.01 -6.58
C PRO A 519 -8.25 -26.69 -5.17
N TYR A 520 -7.64 -25.74 -4.45
CA TYR A 520 -8.08 -25.31 -3.11
C TYR A 520 -8.98 -24.07 -3.15
N SER A 521 -9.27 -23.53 -4.31
CA SER A 521 -10.12 -22.34 -4.45
C SER A 521 -11.57 -22.70 -4.75
N PRO A 522 -12.56 -22.28 -3.94
CA PRO A 522 -13.98 -22.47 -4.23
C PRO A 522 -14.61 -21.20 -4.84
N THR A 523 -13.85 -20.30 -5.44
CA THR A 523 -14.36 -19.03 -5.96
C THR A 523 -15.28 -19.18 -7.18
N ARG A 524 -15.17 -20.26 -7.95
CA ARG A 524 -15.92 -20.46 -9.19
C ARG A 524 -17.16 -21.31 -8.97
N MET A 525 -18.32 -20.83 -9.46
CA MET A 525 -19.56 -21.61 -9.51
C MET A 525 -19.48 -22.66 -10.59
N ALA A 526 -19.82 -23.91 -10.24
CA ALA A 526 -19.62 -25.06 -11.13
C ALA A 526 -20.48 -24.99 -12.41
N GLY A 527 -21.76 -24.62 -12.30
CA GLY A 527 -22.69 -24.59 -13.42
C GLY A 527 -22.55 -23.37 -14.32
N SER A 528 -22.44 -22.16 -13.76
CA SER A 528 -22.36 -20.92 -14.53
C SER A 528 -20.95 -20.51 -14.92
N GLY A 529 -19.95 -20.98 -14.20
CA GLY A 529 -18.55 -20.53 -14.34
C GLY A 529 -18.25 -19.15 -13.74
N LEU A 530 -19.24 -18.43 -13.23
CA LEU A 530 -19.09 -17.10 -12.63
C LEU A 530 -18.36 -17.17 -11.29
N LEU A 531 -17.71 -16.07 -10.91
CA LEU A 531 -16.88 -15.99 -9.74
C LEU A 531 -17.63 -15.39 -8.55
N ARG A 532 -17.43 -15.97 -7.40
CA ARG A 532 -17.84 -15.46 -6.10
C ARG A 532 -16.64 -15.31 -5.20
N THR A 533 -16.70 -14.37 -4.24
CA THR A 533 -15.61 -14.13 -3.29
C THR A 533 -16.07 -14.05 -1.84
N TRP A 534 -17.36 -14.24 -1.62
CA TRP A 534 -18.01 -14.15 -0.31
C TRP A 534 -17.47 -15.08 0.77
N ASP A 535 -16.82 -16.19 0.36
CA ASP A 535 -16.28 -17.17 1.31
C ASP A 535 -15.03 -16.67 2.02
N TYR A 536 -14.32 -15.72 1.43
CA TYR A 536 -13.00 -15.25 1.90
C TYR A 536 -13.05 -13.81 2.39
N PHE A 537 -13.95 -12.99 1.86
CA PHE A 537 -13.95 -11.55 2.03
C PHE A 537 -15.36 -11.08 2.40
N TYR A 538 -15.44 -10.11 3.31
CA TYR A 538 -16.72 -9.53 3.70
C TYR A 538 -17.34 -8.64 2.60
N ASN A 539 -16.57 -8.32 1.56
CA ASN A 539 -16.90 -7.36 0.53
C ASN A 539 -16.23 -7.78 -0.79
N SER A 540 -17.00 -8.14 -1.80
CA SER A 540 -16.47 -8.63 -3.07
C SER A 540 -16.02 -7.55 -4.04
N GLY A 541 -16.57 -6.33 -3.93
CA GLY A 541 -16.35 -5.26 -4.88
C GLY A 541 -15.45 -4.13 -4.39
N GLY A 542 -15.00 -4.15 -3.14
CA GLY A 542 -14.32 -3.03 -2.51
C GLY A 542 -15.25 -1.93 -2.03
N TRP A 543 -16.56 -2.12 -2.14
CA TRP A 543 -17.59 -1.11 -1.93
C TRP A 543 -18.42 -1.45 -0.70
N ASP A 544 -18.03 -0.94 0.46
CA ASP A 544 -18.49 -1.38 1.78
C ASP A 544 -19.99 -1.41 1.98
N ASP A 545 -20.72 -0.42 1.49
CA ASP A 545 -22.16 -0.29 1.61
C ASP A 545 -22.90 -0.29 0.26
N TYR A 546 -22.24 -0.80 -0.80
CA TYR A 546 -22.91 -0.97 -2.09
C TYR A 546 -24.17 -1.83 -1.95
N PRO A 547 -25.34 -1.36 -2.43
CA PRO A 547 -26.62 -1.89 -1.99
C PRO A 547 -26.83 -3.40 -2.11
N PRO A 548 -26.57 -4.08 -3.26
CA PRO A 548 -26.76 -5.53 -3.33
C PRO A 548 -25.77 -6.32 -2.45
N GLN A 549 -24.51 -5.85 -2.33
CA GLN A 549 -23.51 -6.49 -1.46
C GLN A 549 -23.90 -6.34 0.02
N HIS A 550 -24.32 -5.15 0.40
CA HIS A 550 -24.77 -4.88 1.77
C HIS A 550 -26.00 -5.71 2.17
N ALA A 551 -26.95 -5.87 1.26
CA ALA A 551 -28.14 -6.69 1.48
C ALA A 551 -27.80 -8.18 1.69
N LEU A 552 -26.82 -8.71 0.99
CA LEU A 552 -26.39 -10.11 1.10
C LEU A 552 -25.55 -10.37 2.37
N ARG A 553 -24.83 -9.38 2.87
CA ARG A 553 -23.89 -9.50 4.00
C ARG A 553 -24.54 -10.04 5.28
N GLY A 554 -25.82 -9.77 5.53
CA GLY A 554 -26.57 -10.27 6.67
C GLY A 554 -27.13 -11.69 6.52
N ASN A 555 -27.08 -12.29 5.32
CA ASN A 555 -27.70 -13.59 5.01
C ASN A 555 -26.68 -14.59 4.47
N LYS A 556 -26.05 -15.34 5.39
CA LYS A 556 -24.95 -16.26 5.08
C LYS A 556 -25.31 -17.36 4.06
N SER A 557 -26.55 -17.86 4.06
CA SER A 557 -26.98 -18.90 3.11
C SER A 557 -27.20 -18.31 1.70
N GLN A 558 -27.62 -17.06 1.60
CA GLN A 558 -27.92 -16.41 0.35
C GLN A 558 -26.63 -15.88 -0.33
N TYR A 559 -25.66 -15.30 0.41
CA TYR A 559 -24.48 -14.77 -0.23
C TYR A 559 -23.60 -15.86 -0.88
N GLN A 560 -23.67 -17.11 -0.42
CA GLN A 560 -22.94 -18.22 -1.03
C GLN A 560 -23.50 -18.64 -2.39
N SER A 561 -24.76 -18.30 -2.66
CA SER A 561 -25.45 -18.63 -3.90
C SER A 561 -25.55 -17.47 -4.90
N VAL A 562 -25.01 -16.31 -4.58
CA VAL A 562 -25.06 -15.13 -5.47
C VAL A 562 -23.66 -14.72 -5.90
N THR A 563 -23.47 -14.43 -7.20
CA THR A 563 -22.21 -13.92 -7.75
C THR A 563 -22.35 -12.45 -8.16
N PRO A 564 -21.40 -11.57 -7.77
CA PRO A 564 -21.35 -10.20 -8.24
C PRO A 564 -20.86 -10.12 -9.69
N VAL A 565 -21.13 -9.01 -10.38
CA VAL A 565 -20.69 -8.79 -11.76
C VAL A 565 -19.22 -8.40 -11.80
N VAL A 566 -18.81 -7.44 -10.97
CA VAL A 566 -17.46 -6.85 -10.94
C VAL A 566 -16.36 -7.89 -10.82
N THR A 567 -16.52 -8.89 -9.98
CA THR A 567 -15.48 -9.92 -9.78
C THR A 567 -15.22 -10.68 -11.08
N SER A 568 -16.26 -11.20 -11.72
CA SER A 568 -16.13 -11.93 -13.00
C SER A 568 -15.63 -11.03 -14.13
N ALA A 569 -16.13 -9.78 -14.21
CA ALA A 569 -15.73 -8.82 -15.25
C ALA A 569 -14.25 -8.42 -15.11
N TYR A 570 -13.79 -8.10 -13.89
CA TYR A 570 -12.40 -7.67 -13.67
C TYR A 570 -11.41 -8.82 -13.82
N TYR A 571 -11.72 -10.03 -13.35
CA TYR A 571 -10.85 -11.20 -13.59
C TYR A 571 -10.84 -11.63 -15.07
N LEU A 572 -11.93 -11.40 -15.81
CA LEU A 572 -11.94 -11.59 -17.26
C LEU A 572 -10.97 -10.61 -17.96
N ARG A 573 -11.00 -9.32 -17.63
CA ARG A 573 -10.01 -8.35 -18.17
C ARG A 573 -8.59 -8.71 -17.71
N ALA A 574 -8.38 -9.09 -16.47
CA ALA A 574 -7.10 -9.55 -15.98
C ALA A 574 -6.57 -10.76 -16.79
N ALA A 575 -7.45 -11.70 -17.15
CA ALA A 575 -7.08 -12.81 -18.04
C ALA A 575 -6.59 -12.33 -19.42
N LYS A 576 -7.24 -11.31 -20.01
CA LYS A 576 -6.82 -10.70 -21.27
C LYS A 576 -5.45 -10.03 -21.14
N ILE A 577 -5.23 -9.27 -20.06
CA ILE A 577 -3.93 -8.63 -19.74
C ILE A 577 -2.82 -9.69 -19.59
N LEU A 578 -3.04 -10.68 -18.74
CA LEU A 578 -2.05 -11.73 -18.53
C LEU A 578 -1.81 -12.58 -19.79
N ARG A 579 -2.81 -12.71 -20.67
CA ARG A 579 -2.64 -13.33 -21.98
C ARG A 579 -1.71 -12.52 -22.88
N LEU A 580 -1.81 -11.18 -22.89
CA LEU A 580 -0.90 -10.31 -23.64
C LEU A 580 0.53 -10.45 -23.09
N ALA A 581 0.70 -10.41 -21.78
CA ALA A 581 1.99 -10.63 -21.13
C ALA A 581 2.57 -12.04 -21.44
N ALA A 582 1.72 -13.09 -21.42
CA ALA A 582 2.13 -14.43 -21.78
C ALA A 582 2.57 -14.57 -23.25
N LYS A 583 1.94 -13.83 -24.17
CA LYS A 583 2.36 -13.74 -25.58
C LYS A 583 3.74 -13.08 -25.69
N GLU A 584 3.95 -11.96 -24.99
CA GLU A 584 5.24 -11.27 -24.94
C GLU A 584 6.35 -12.17 -24.40
N LEU A 585 6.05 -12.97 -23.39
CA LEU A 585 6.98 -13.92 -22.76
C LEU A 585 7.12 -15.26 -23.53
N GLY A 586 6.34 -15.47 -24.61
CA GLY A 586 6.37 -16.72 -25.40
C GLY A 586 5.73 -17.94 -24.72
N LEU A 587 4.87 -17.74 -23.71
CA LEU A 587 4.29 -18.80 -22.86
C LEU A 587 3.00 -19.38 -23.46
N LYS A 588 3.11 -20.14 -24.53
CA LYS A 588 1.97 -20.67 -25.31
C LYS A 588 0.95 -21.49 -24.51
N LYS A 589 1.37 -22.20 -23.44
CA LYS A 589 0.46 -22.97 -22.58
C LYS A 589 -0.44 -22.05 -21.78
N ASP A 590 0.13 -20.97 -21.23
CA ASP A 590 -0.61 -19.98 -20.43
C ASP A 590 -1.59 -19.20 -21.31
N VAL A 591 -1.19 -18.82 -22.54
CA VAL A 591 -2.09 -18.19 -23.51
C VAL A 591 -3.37 -19.02 -23.68
N LYS A 592 -3.23 -20.34 -23.94
CA LYS A 592 -4.37 -21.25 -24.09
C LYS A 592 -5.20 -21.41 -22.80
N ALA A 593 -4.56 -21.31 -21.63
CA ALA A 593 -5.26 -21.37 -20.35
C ALA A 593 -6.14 -20.10 -20.14
N TYR A 594 -5.58 -18.93 -20.44
CA TYR A 594 -6.35 -17.67 -20.37
C TYR A 594 -7.48 -17.62 -21.38
N GLU A 595 -7.29 -18.09 -22.60
CA GLU A 595 -8.36 -18.18 -23.62
C GLU A 595 -9.56 -18.98 -23.13
N ARG A 596 -9.33 -20.08 -22.40
CA ARG A 596 -10.40 -20.88 -21.80
C ARG A 596 -11.14 -20.11 -20.72
N ILE A 597 -10.44 -19.40 -19.83
CA ILE A 597 -11.05 -18.60 -18.77
C ILE A 597 -11.84 -17.43 -19.36
N ILE A 598 -11.26 -16.72 -20.34
CA ILE A 598 -11.93 -15.62 -21.06
C ILE A 598 -13.26 -16.11 -21.65
N LYS A 599 -13.23 -17.25 -22.37
CA LYS A 599 -14.45 -17.84 -22.95
C LYS A 599 -15.48 -18.21 -21.90
N LEU A 600 -15.05 -18.83 -20.80
CA LEU A 600 -15.93 -19.28 -19.72
C LEU A 600 -16.63 -18.09 -19.04
N LEU A 601 -15.87 -17.08 -18.61
CA LEU A 601 -16.42 -15.92 -17.91
C LEU A 601 -17.28 -15.05 -18.83
N SER A 602 -16.85 -14.87 -20.11
CA SER A 602 -17.68 -14.18 -21.11
C SER A 602 -19.02 -14.84 -21.33
N TYR A 603 -19.02 -16.16 -21.46
CA TYR A 603 -20.25 -16.93 -21.59
C TYR A 603 -21.17 -16.75 -20.37
N GLY A 604 -20.62 -16.86 -19.15
CA GLY A 604 -21.39 -16.73 -17.92
C GLY A 604 -22.04 -15.34 -17.78
N LEU A 605 -21.27 -14.28 -18.00
CA LEU A 605 -21.77 -12.91 -17.92
C LEU A 605 -22.83 -12.62 -19.00
N GLN A 606 -22.56 -13.00 -20.26
CA GLN A 606 -23.48 -12.72 -21.37
C GLN A 606 -24.81 -13.51 -21.29
N ASN A 607 -24.77 -14.74 -20.82
CA ASN A 607 -25.98 -15.59 -20.81
C ASN A 607 -26.80 -15.50 -19.52
N TYR A 608 -26.19 -15.11 -18.40
CA TYR A 608 -26.87 -15.18 -17.11
C TYR A 608 -27.02 -13.83 -16.40
N SER A 609 -26.20 -12.82 -16.75
CA SER A 609 -26.12 -11.58 -16.00
C SER A 609 -26.79 -10.38 -16.67
N TRP A 610 -26.91 -10.38 -18.02
CA TRP A 610 -27.53 -9.28 -18.76
C TRP A 610 -29.04 -9.21 -18.48
N ASP A 611 -29.54 -8.07 -18.01
CA ASP A 611 -30.94 -7.79 -17.78
C ASP A 611 -31.46 -6.81 -18.86
N GLU A 612 -32.20 -7.36 -19.83
CA GLU A 612 -32.68 -6.60 -20.99
C GLU A 612 -33.62 -5.46 -20.59
N GLU A 613 -34.39 -5.65 -19.52
CA GLU A 613 -35.38 -4.64 -19.07
C GLU A 613 -34.65 -3.40 -18.52
N SER A 614 -33.72 -3.57 -17.61
CA SER A 614 -32.96 -2.47 -17.00
C SER A 614 -31.81 -1.96 -17.87
N GLY A 615 -31.29 -2.76 -18.80
CA GLY A 615 -30.07 -2.43 -19.57
C GLY A 615 -28.78 -2.44 -18.77
N TYR A 616 -28.77 -3.14 -17.64
CA TYR A 616 -27.58 -3.37 -16.78
C TYR A 616 -27.30 -4.85 -16.66
N PHE A 617 -26.06 -5.19 -16.30
CA PHE A 617 -25.74 -6.55 -15.81
C PHE A 617 -26.11 -6.68 -14.34
N GLY A 618 -26.82 -7.75 -14.01
CA GLY A 618 -27.28 -8.04 -12.64
C GLY A 618 -26.47 -9.12 -11.95
N TYR A 619 -26.52 -9.15 -10.63
CA TYR A 619 -25.97 -10.25 -9.82
C TYR A 619 -26.74 -11.52 -10.13
N VAL A 620 -26.05 -12.65 -10.19
CA VAL A 620 -26.65 -13.94 -10.59
C VAL A 620 -26.88 -14.82 -9.39
N VAL A 621 -28.12 -15.31 -9.23
CA VAL A 621 -28.54 -16.27 -8.20
C VAL A 621 -28.33 -17.70 -8.74
N HIS A 622 -27.87 -18.59 -7.88
CA HIS A 622 -27.56 -19.98 -8.22
C HIS A 622 -28.30 -20.99 -7.32
N ASP A 623 -28.55 -22.13 -7.89
CA ASP A 623 -29.00 -23.29 -7.14
C ASP A 623 -27.85 -23.98 -6.36
N SER A 624 -28.18 -25.05 -5.63
CA SER A 624 -27.20 -25.83 -4.86
C SER A 624 -26.16 -26.56 -5.71
N LEU A 625 -26.40 -26.70 -7.01
CA LEU A 625 -25.42 -27.27 -7.97
C LEU A 625 -24.57 -26.21 -8.65
N GLY A 626 -24.80 -24.92 -8.36
CA GLY A 626 -24.09 -23.79 -8.97
C GLY A 626 -24.63 -23.42 -10.36
N ASN A 627 -25.80 -23.85 -10.76
CA ASN A 627 -26.45 -23.40 -11.99
C ASN A 627 -27.13 -22.06 -11.77
N ALA A 628 -26.98 -21.14 -12.74
CA ALA A 628 -27.68 -19.86 -12.70
C ALA A 628 -29.20 -20.06 -12.82
N THR A 629 -29.98 -19.40 -11.97
CA THR A 629 -31.42 -19.51 -11.91
C THR A 629 -32.13 -18.20 -12.20
N ASP A 630 -31.62 -17.05 -11.73
CA ASP A 630 -32.24 -15.74 -11.90
C ASP A 630 -31.22 -14.63 -11.65
N ILE A 631 -31.62 -13.39 -11.88
CA ILE A 631 -30.93 -12.18 -11.47
C ILE A 631 -31.40 -11.76 -10.07
N PHE A 632 -30.48 -11.29 -9.24
CA PHE A 632 -30.79 -10.79 -7.89
C PHE A 632 -31.55 -9.47 -7.98
N ARG A 633 -32.79 -9.47 -7.52
CA ARG A 633 -33.71 -8.35 -7.65
C ARG A 633 -33.99 -7.64 -6.33
N TYR A 634 -34.24 -6.32 -6.43
CA TYR A 634 -34.70 -5.51 -5.31
C TYR A 634 -36.16 -5.83 -4.94
N LYS A 635 -36.70 -5.20 -3.89
CA LYS A 635 -38.04 -5.45 -3.35
C LYS A 635 -39.18 -5.19 -4.36
N ASP A 636 -38.95 -4.23 -5.27
CA ASP A 636 -39.89 -3.88 -6.35
C ASP A 636 -39.68 -4.68 -7.64
N GLN A 637 -38.90 -5.72 -7.59
CA GLN A 637 -38.51 -6.59 -8.70
C GLN A 637 -37.56 -5.94 -9.73
N SER A 638 -37.11 -4.70 -9.50
CA SER A 638 -36.06 -4.08 -10.35
C SER A 638 -34.71 -4.79 -10.17
N ASN A 639 -33.83 -4.67 -11.16
CA ASN A 639 -32.45 -5.13 -11.07
C ASN A 639 -31.77 -4.46 -9.88
N PHE A 640 -31.24 -5.24 -8.95
CA PHE A 640 -30.59 -4.72 -7.74
C PHE A 640 -29.14 -4.24 -8.00
N ASN A 641 -28.70 -4.17 -9.26
CA ASN A 641 -27.35 -3.77 -9.65
C ASN A 641 -27.36 -2.61 -10.66
N LYS A 642 -28.29 -1.66 -10.56
CA LYS A 642 -28.25 -0.42 -11.31
C LYS A 642 -27.18 0.50 -10.70
N GLY A 643 -26.00 0.51 -11.31
CA GLY A 643 -24.83 1.24 -10.81
C GLY A 643 -23.55 0.85 -11.54
N LEU A 644 -22.41 1.35 -11.05
CA LEU A 644 -21.11 1.13 -11.68
C LEU A 644 -20.70 -0.36 -11.73
N ASP A 645 -21.14 -1.21 -10.81
CA ASP A 645 -20.90 -2.66 -10.91
C ASP A 645 -21.62 -3.24 -12.14
N GLY A 646 -22.88 -2.84 -12.39
CA GLY A 646 -23.67 -3.30 -13.54
C GLY A 646 -23.14 -2.88 -14.91
N VAL A 647 -22.19 -1.93 -14.97
CA VAL A 647 -21.53 -1.50 -16.23
C VAL A 647 -20.11 -2.08 -16.40
N THR A 648 -19.57 -2.79 -15.40
CA THR A 648 -18.21 -3.34 -15.43
C THR A 648 -17.89 -4.29 -16.60
N PRO A 649 -18.86 -4.98 -17.25
CA PRO A 649 -18.58 -5.73 -18.47
C PRO A 649 -18.06 -4.91 -19.66
N LEU A 650 -18.21 -3.57 -19.64
CA LEU A 650 -17.49 -2.67 -20.56
C LEU A 650 -15.97 -2.76 -20.34
N VAL A 651 -15.53 -2.76 -19.09
CA VAL A 651 -14.11 -2.95 -18.74
C VAL A 651 -13.60 -4.31 -19.22
N ALA A 652 -14.43 -5.34 -19.10
CA ALA A 652 -14.11 -6.69 -19.59
C ALA A 652 -14.00 -6.76 -21.12
N GLY A 653 -14.58 -5.79 -21.87
CA GLY A 653 -14.57 -5.74 -23.33
C GLY A 653 -15.34 -6.90 -23.96
N ILE A 654 -16.54 -7.20 -23.45
CA ILE A 654 -17.36 -8.32 -23.94
C ILE A 654 -18.76 -7.86 -24.43
N CYS A 655 -19.11 -6.60 -24.24
CA CYS A 655 -20.43 -6.08 -24.58
C CYS A 655 -20.66 -6.06 -26.10
N SER A 656 -21.85 -6.43 -26.53
CA SER A 656 -22.30 -6.23 -27.91
C SER A 656 -22.46 -4.73 -28.19
N PRO A 657 -22.47 -4.30 -29.48
CA PRO A 657 -22.70 -2.90 -29.81
C PRO A 657 -24.00 -2.32 -29.24
N ALA A 658 -25.08 -3.12 -29.15
CA ALA A 658 -26.34 -2.71 -28.55
C ALA A 658 -26.20 -2.51 -27.02
N GLN A 659 -25.51 -3.42 -26.32
CA GLN A 659 -25.22 -3.27 -24.91
C GLN A 659 -24.31 -2.06 -24.65
N VAL A 660 -23.28 -1.85 -25.48
CA VAL A 660 -22.42 -0.66 -25.37
C VAL A 660 -23.26 0.62 -25.51
N GLY A 661 -24.12 0.73 -26.51
CA GLY A 661 -25.01 1.87 -26.69
C GLY A 661 -25.84 2.15 -25.43
N ARG A 662 -26.48 1.13 -24.89
CA ARG A 662 -27.34 1.23 -23.70
C ARG A 662 -26.57 1.62 -22.43
N LEU A 663 -25.42 1.00 -22.21
CA LEU A 663 -24.54 1.30 -21.05
C LEU A 663 -23.93 2.70 -21.15
N MET A 664 -23.62 3.19 -22.35
CA MET A 664 -23.15 4.58 -22.57
C MET A 664 -24.25 5.61 -22.27
N GLU A 665 -25.51 5.32 -22.61
CA GLU A 665 -26.65 6.16 -22.23
C GLU A 665 -26.74 6.27 -20.69
N HIS A 666 -26.70 5.16 -19.97
CA HIS A 666 -26.67 5.16 -18.49
C HIS A 666 -25.48 5.91 -17.90
N LEU A 667 -24.28 5.71 -18.42
CA LEU A 667 -23.06 6.34 -17.92
C LEU A 667 -23.11 7.87 -18.01
N PHE A 668 -23.69 8.42 -19.10
CA PHE A 668 -23.65 9.87 -19.37
C PHE A 668 -24.99 10.59 -19.22
N SER A 669 -26.03 9.88 -18.76
CA SER A 669 -27.32 10.47 -18.39
C SER A 669 -27.22 11.21 -17.05
N PRO A 670 -27.56 12.51 -16.97
CA PRO A 670 -27.57 13.26 -15.72
C PRO A 670 -28.63 12.79 -14.72
N ASP A 671 -29.65 12.05 -15.18
CA ASP A 671 -30.68 11.46 -14.33
C ASP A 671 -30.28 10.08 -13.78
N GLU A 672 -29.15 9.52 -14.24
CA GLU A 672 -28.69 8.19 -13.87
C GLU A 672 -27.28 8.23 -13.27
N LEU A 673 -26.22 7.89 -14.01
CA LEU A 673 -24.88 7.79 -13.42
C LEU A 673 -24.06 9.08 -13.48
N TRP A 674 -24.30 9.97 -14.45
CA TRP A 674 -23.51 11.18 -14.60
C TRP A 674 -23.93 12.26 -13.61
N THR A 675 -22.97 12.82 -12.87
CA THR A 675 -23.20 13.93 -11.95
C THR A 675 -22.23 15.10 -12.25
N LYS A 676 -22.41 16.23 -11.57
CA LYS A 676 -21.49 17.38 -11.67
C LYS A 676 -20.07 17.09 -11.16
N VAL A 677 -19.87 16.03 -10.37
CA VAL A 677 -18.57 15.62 -9.80
C VAL A 677 -18.01 14.33 -10.41
N GLY A 678 -18.72 13.74 -11.37
CA GLY A 678 -18.34 12.51 -12.05
C GLY A 678 -19.40 11.42 -11.97
N LEU A 679 -19.02 10.17 -12.17
CA LEU A 679 -19.93 9.03 -12.16
C LEU A 679 -20.29 8.63 -10.73
N SER A 680 -21.57 8.64 -10.39
CA SER A 680 -22.05 8.11 -9.11
C SER A 680 -21.90 6.58 -9.05
N THR A 681 -21.70 6.03 -7.86
CA THR A 681 -21.57 4.58 -7.71
C THR A 681 -22.86 3.82 -7.97
N VAL A 682 -24.00 4.45 -7.69
CA VAL A 682 -25.36 3.92 -7.91
C VAL A 682 -26.12 4.86 -8.83
N ASP A 683 -26.92 4.31 -9.72
CA ASP A 683 -27.83 5.04 -10.60
C ASP A 683 -28.81 5.87 -9.74
N GLN A 684 -28.85 7.18 -9.98
CA GLN A 684 -29.67 8.14 -9.22
C GLN A 684 -31.18 7.84 -9.32
N SER A 685 -31.60 7.14 -10.37
CA SER A 685 -32.99 6.68 -10.54
C SER A 685 -33.32 5.40 -9.76
N ALA A 686 -32.31 4.72 -9.20
CA ALA A 686 -32.54 3.47 -8.47
C ALA A 686 -33.18 3.73 -7.10
N PRO A 687 -34.15 2.90 -6.66
CA PRO A 687 -34.87 3.11 -5.40
C PRO A 687 -34.02 2.93 -4.13
N TYR A 688 -32.80 2.48 -4.28
CA TYR A 688 -31.79 2.30 -3.23
C TYR A 688 -30.64 3.30 -3.29
N TYR A 689 -30.66 4.27 -4.18
CA TYR A 689 -29.71 5.37 -4.27
C TYR A 689 -29.77 6.29 -3.04
N LYS A 690 -28.60 6.81 -2.62
CA LYS A 690 -28.46 7.80 -1.54
C LYS A 690 -27.50 8.90 -1.99
N GLU A 691 -28.01 10.11 -2.15
CA GLU A 691 -27.26 11.25 -2.68
C GLU A 691 -25.95 11.53 -1.93
N ASP A 692 -25.98 11.53 -0.61
CA ASP A 692 -24.82 11.75 0.26
C ASP A 692 -24.32 10.43 0.88
N GLY A 693 -24.50 9.32 0.18
CA GLY A 693 -24.04 8.00 0.61
C GLY A 693 -22.54 7.83 0.44
N TYR A 694 -22.04 6.71 0.93
CA TYR A 694 -20.63 6.30 0.78
C TYR A 694 -20.45 5.56 -0.56
N TRP A 695 -20.46 4.22 -0.59
CA TRP A 695 -20.48 3.44 -1.84
C TRP A 695 -21.90 3.22 -2.41
N ASN A 696 -22.89 3.81 -1.82
CA ASN A 696 -24.29 3.73 -2.27
C ASN A 696 -24.81 5.02 -2.91
N GLY A 697 -23.88 5.94 -3.30
CA GLY A 697 -24.22 7.16 -3.98
C GLY A 697 -23.03 8.05 -4.36
N ALA A 698 -22.03 8.21 -3.51
CA ALA A 698 -20.90 9.13 -3.74
C ALA A 698 -20.06 8.80 -4.99
N VAL A 699 -19.18 9.73 -5.37
CA VAL A 699 -18.27 9.60 -6.52
C VAL A 699 -16.89 9.17 -6.05
N TRP A 700 -16.42 8.06 -6.62
CA TRP A 700 -15.12 7.45 -6.34
C TRP A 700 -14.29 7.31 -7.60
N PHE A 701 -13.00 7.63 -7.55
CA PHE A 701 -12.13 7.65 -8.73
C PHE A 701 -11.67 6.26 -9.25
N PRO A 702 -11.55 5.20 -8.43
CA PRO A 702 -11.13 3.89 -8.93
C PRO A 702 -11.95 3.38 -10.12
N HIS A 703 -13.27 3.40 -9.98
CA HIS A 703 -14.16 2.88 -11.03
C HIS A 703 -14.23 3.82 -12.23
N GLN A 704 -14.07 5.12 -12.00
CA GLN A 704 -13.96 6.09 -13.10
C GLN A 704 -12.68 5.88 -13.90
N TRP A 705 -11.57 5.52 -13.26
CA TRP A 705 -10.35 5.15 -13.97
C TRP A 705 -10.55 3.89 -14.83
N MET A 706 -11.25 2.88 -14.29
CA MET A 706 -11.61 1.69 -15.08
C MET A 706 -12.48 2.03 -16.28
N MET A 707 -13.49 2.90 -16.11
CA MET A 707 -14.34 3.36 -17.19
C MET A 707 -13.54 4.21 -18.21
N TRP A 708 -12.66 5.10 -17.75
CA TRP A 708 -11.78 5.88 -18.61
C TRP A 708 -10.95 4.99 -19.55
N LYS A 709 -10.32 3.95 -19.02
CA LYS A 709 -9.57 2.98 -19.82
C LYS A 709 -10.46 2.21 -20.80
N ALA A 710 -11.65 1.80 -20.36
CA ALA A 710 -12.63 1.12 -21.21
C ALA A 710 -13.16 2.03 -22.34
N LEU A 711 -13.36 3.33 -22.07
CA LEU A 711 -13.77 4.31 -23.07
C LEU A 711 -12.67 4.51 -24.13
N LEU A 712 -11.39 4.50 -23.75
CA LEU A 712 -10.28 4.52 -24.71
C LEU A 712 -10.28 3.25 -25.59
N ASP A 713 -10.54 2.09 -25.00
CA ASP A 713 -10.69 0.83 -25.77
C ASP A 713 -11.87 0.87 -26.74
N LEU A 714 -12.94 1.55 -26.38
CA LEU A 714 -14.14 1.73 -27.24
C LEU A 714 -14.01 2.82 -28.29
N GLY A 715 -12.86 3.48 -28.40
CA GLY A 715 -12.69 4.64 -29.31
C GLY A 715 -13.47 5.88 -28.88
N LYS A 716 -13.85 5.99 -27.59
CA LYS A 716 -14.66 7.06 -27.01
C LYS A 716 -13.79 8.08 -26.26
N GLY A 717 -12.85 8.68 -26.98
CA GLY A 717 -11.87 9.58 -26.38
C GLY A 717 -12.47 10.84 -25.77
N GLU A 718 -13.52 11.40 -26.36
CA GLU A 718 -14.19 12.59 -25.82
C GLU A 718 -14.85 12.32 -24.47
N GLU A 719 -15.53 11.18 -24.35
CA GLU A 719 -16.14 10.74 -23.10
C GLU A 719 -15.07 10.38 -22.05
N ALA A 720 -13.96 9.78 -22.48
CA ALA A 720 -12.81 9.54 -21.62
C ALA A 720 -12.21 10.85 -21.09
N TYR A 721 -12.01 11.83 -21.95
CA TYR A 721 -11.57 13.18 -21.58
C TYR A 721 -12.53 13.83 -20.58
N ARG A 722 -13.83 13.74 -20.82
CA ARG A 722 -14.86 14.28 -19.90
C ARG A 722 -14.78 13.70 -18.50
N VAL A 723 -14.60 12.37 -18.37
CA VAL A 723 -14.44 11.70 -17.06
C VAL A 723 -13.20 12.22 -16.34
N ALA A 724 -12.05 12.21 -17.00
CA ALA A 724 -10.76 12.63 -16.42
C ALA A 724 -10.76 14.10 -16.00
N HIS A 725 -11.25 14.99 -16.87
CA HIS A 725 -11.29 16.44 -16.61
C HIS A 725 -12.24 16.82 -15.49
N THR A 726 -13.42 16.21 -15.42
CA THR A 726 -14.35 16.43 -14.31
C THR A 726 -13.72 16.06 -12.97
N ALA A 727 -12.98 14.95 -12.94
CA ALA A 727 -12.26 14.53 -11.74
C ALA A 727 -11.12 15.50 -11.38
N LEU A 728 -10.30 15.91 -12.35
CA LEU A 728 -9.20 16.88 -12.15
C LEU A 728 -9.71 18.22 -11.64
N ASP A 729 -10.78 18.77 -12.24
CA ASP A 729 -11.35 20.06 -11.84
C ASP A 729 -11.91 20.02 -10.39
N ASN A 730 -12.63 18.96 -10.02
CA ASN A 730 -13.13 18.80 -8.66
C ASN A 730 -12.02 18.59 -7.64
N TRP A 731 -11.00 17.82 -8.01
CA TRP A 731 -9.84 17.57 -7.16
C TRP A 731 -9.06 18.86 -6.87
N GLU A 732 -8.73 19.62 -7.91
CA GLU A 732 -7.98 20.88 -7.76
C GLU A 732 -8.77 21.90 -6.92
N LYS A 733 -10.07 22.06 -7.20
CA LYS A 733 -10.94 22.94 -6.40
C LYS A 733 -10.92 22.58 -4.92
N GLU A 734 -11.01 21.28 -4.57
CA GLU A 734 -10.95 20.83 -3.17
C GLU A 734 -9.57 21.10 -2.57
N CYS A 735 -8.50 20.80 -3.30
CA CYS A 735 -7.14 21.06 -2.84
C CYS A 735 -6.86 22.56 -2.66
N GLU A 736 -7.33 23.42 -3.55
CA GLU A 736 -7.22 24.88 -3.39
C GLU A 736 -8.00 25.39 -2.17
N GLU A 737 -9.15 24.82 -1.86
CA GLU A 737 -9.97 25.25 -0.74
C GLU A 737 -9.49 24.71 0.61
N SER A 738 -9.05 23.45 0.68
CA SER A 738 -8.81 22.75 1.97
C SER A 738 -7.40 22.20 2.19
N TYR A 739 -6.58 22.09 1.14
CA TYR A 739 -5.30 21.36 1.13
C TYR A 739 -5.40 19.86 1.41
N PHE A 740 -6.60 19.31 1.54
CA PHE A 740 -6.80 17.89 1.79
C PHE A 740 -6.87 17.05 0.52
N THR A 741 -6.34 15.85 0.61
CA THR A 741 -6.54 14.75 -0.32
C THR A 741 -7.57 13.82 0.29
N PHE A 742 -8.75 13.68 -0.34
CA PHE A 742 -9.87 12.93 0.20
C PHE A 742 -10.07 11.58 -0.49
N GLU A 743 -10.87 10.75 0.12
CA GLU A 743 -11.23 9.41 -0.27
C GLU A 743 -12.26 9.40 -1.41
N HIS A 744 -13.29 10.26 -1.31
CA HIS A 744 -14.40 10.34 -2.26
C HIS A 744 -15.02 11.75 -2.29
N PHE A 745 -16.00 11.96 -3.16
CA PHE A 745 -16.68 13.25 -3.34
C PHE A 745 -18.19 13.10 -3.16
N ILE A 746 -18.78 14.03 -2.40
CA ILE A 746 -20.22 14.13 -2.16
C ILE A 746 -20.87 14.88 -3.33
N ILE A 747 -21.92 14.31 -3.91
CA ILE A 747 -22.58 14.86 -5.12
C ILE A 747 -23.26 16.20 -4.82
N SER A 748 -24.02 16.31 -3.73
CA SER A 748 -24.79 17.51 -3.39
C SER A 748 -23.91 18.74 -3.19
N SER A 749 -22.83 18.61 -2.43
CA SER A 749 -21.90 19.70 -2.10
C SER A 749 -20.80 19.90 -3.13
N GLY A 750 -20.37 18.84 -3.84
CA GLY A 750 -19.17 18.83 -4.67
C GLY A 750 -17.88 18.88 -3.86
N ARG A 751 -17.93 18.53 -2.57
CA ARG A 751 -16.78 18.55 -1.65
C ARG A 751 -16.21 17.16 -1.45
N GLY A 752 -14.90 17.10 -1.17
CA GLY A 752 -14.25 15.89 -0.72
C GLY A 752 -14.76 15.44 0.65
N ALA A 753 -14.78 14.13 0.88
CA ALA A 753 -15.26 13.51 2.12
C ALA A 753 -14.55 12.19 2.42
N GLY A 754 -14.83 11.60 3.57
CA GLY A 754 -14.14 10.44 4.09
C GLY A 754 -12.84 10.79 4.79
N TRP A 755 -11.87 9.90 4.75
CA TRP A 755 -10.56 10.14 5.34
C TRP A 755 -9.74 11.13 4.53
N HIS A 756 -9.10 12.09 5.22
CA HIS A 756 -8.13 13.02 4.65
C HIS A 756 -6.70 12.44 4.69
N GLN A 757 -5.78 13.04 3.95
CA GLN A 757 -4.43 12.51 3.68
C GLN A 757 -4.51 11.07 3.13
N PHE A 758 -5.53 10.85 2.31
CA PHE A 758 -5.81 9.60 1.63
C PHE A 758 -5.31 9.70 0.18
N SER A 759 -4.67 8.66 -0.29
CA SER A 759 -4.06 8.64 -1.63
C SER A 759 -4.37 7.36 -2.41
N GLY A 760 -4.67 6.27 -1.72
CA GLY A 760 -4.83 4.96 -2.34
C GLY A 760 -5.81 4.96 -3.49
N LEU A 761 -7.08 5.18 -3.22
CA LEU A 761 -8.14 5.17 -4.24
C LEU A 761 -8.23 6.47 -5.05
N SER A 762 -7.53 7.53 -4.65
CA SER A 762 -7.48 8.81 -5.36
C SER A 762 -6.31 8.92 -6.34
N SER A 763 -5.40 7.97 -6.35
CA SER A 763 -4.24 7.91 -7.25
C SER A 763 -4.54 8.07 -8.74
N PRO A 764 -5.72 7.70 -9.29
CA PRO A 764 -6.08 7.99 -10.67
C PRO A 764 -5.93 9.45 -11.12
N ILE A 765 -6.03 10.40 -10.19
CA ILE A 765 -5.78 11.84 -10.47
C ILE A 765 -4.37 12.05 -11.06
N LEU A 766 -3.35 11.38 -10.52
CA LEU A 766 -1.97 11.45 -11.02
C LEU A 766 -1.86 10.91 -12.46
N ASN A 767 -2.56 9.81 -12.75
CA ASN A 767 -2.59 9.22 -14.08
C ASN A 767 -3.28 10.14 -15.10
N TRP A 768 -4.42 10.72 -14.75
CA TRP A 768 -5.14 11.66 -15.62
C TRP A 768 -4.35 12.94 -15.86
N PHE A 769 -3.72 13.49 -14.81
CA PHE A 769 -2.83 14.64 -14.97
C PHE A 769 -1.69 14.31 -15.95
N ALA A 770 -1.00 13.20 -15.73
CA ALA A 770 0.10 12.76 -16.60
C ALA A 770 -0.39 12.49 -18.03
N ALA A 771 -1.52 11.80 -18.19
CA ALA A 771 -2.09 11.42 -19.49
C ALA A 771 -2.42 12.62 -20.39
N TYR A 772 -2.81 13.75 -19.81
CA TYR A 772 -3.25 14.91 -20.57
C TYR A 772 -2.29 16.10 -20.54
N TYR A 773 -1.37 16.17 -19.55
CA TYR A 773 -0.57 17.38 -19.34
C TYR A 773 0.95 17.17 -19.21
N ARG A 774 1.44 15.92 -19.18
CA ARG A 774 2.88 15.67 -19.04
C ARG A 774 3.51 15.32 -20.41
N PRO A 775 4.40 16.18 -20.99
CA PRO A 775 5.15 15.85 -22.19
C PRO A 775 5.91 14.52 -22.04
N GLY A 776 5.94 13.72 -23.11
CA GLY A 776 6.56 12.40 -23.11
C GLY A 776 5.70 11.28 -22.51
N LYS A 777 4.47 11.59 -22.06
CA LYS A 777 3.54 10.58 -21.54
C LYS A 777 2.72 9.96 -22.67
N VAL A 778 2.55 8.63 -22.54
CA VAL A 778 1.64 7.83 -23.38
C VAL A 778 0.63 7.13 -22.50
N SER A 779 -0.65 7.18 -22.89
CA SER A 779 -1.72 6.47 -22.18
C SER A 779 -2.63 5.72 -23.16
N THR A 780 -2.93 4.47 -22.84
CA THR A 780 -3.74 3.55 -23.66
C THR A 780 -4.91 3.00 -22.87
N GLY A 781 -5.89 2.41 -23.54
CA GLY A 781 -6.82 1.49 -22.92
C GLY A 781 -6.14 0.19 -22.48
N PHE A 782 -6.93 -0.79 -22.11
CA PHE A 782 -6.43 -2.12 -21.70
C PHE A 782 -6.08 -3.05 -22.87
N GLU A 783 -6.55 -2.73 -24.07
CA GLU A 783 -6.41 -3.58 -25.24
C GLU A 783 -5.18 -3.29 -26.10
N VAL A 784 -4.42 -2.24 -25.74
CA VAL A 784 -3.20 -1.84 -26.42
C VAL A 784 -1.98 -2.21 -25.58
N TRP A 785 -1.11 -3.01 -26.19
CA TRP A 785 0.16 -3.46 -25.60
C TRP A 785 1.32 -2.87 -26.41
N ILE A 786 2.14 -2.04 -25.78
CA ILE A 786 3.28 -1.39 -26.41
C ILE A 786 4.46 -2.35 -26.38
N THR A 787 5.02 -2.69 -27.55
CA THR A 787 6.20 -3.57 -27.65
C THR A 787 7.50 -2.79 -27.83
N LYS A 788 7.41 -1.57 -28.39
CA LYS A 788 8.51 -0.59 -28.49
C LYS A 788 7.95 0.81 -28.32
N SER A 789 8.71 1.69 -27.70
CA SER A 789 8.36 3.10 -27.48
C SER A 789 9.63 3.95 -27.48
N ASP A 790 9.62 5.04 -28.24
CA ASP A 790 10.76 5.94 -28.39
C ASP A 790 10.30 7.37 -28.58
N PHE A 791 10.69 8.25 -27.66
CA PHE A 791 10.60 9.69 -27.77
C PHE A 791 12.00 10.28 -28.04
N ASN A 792 12.07 11.33 -28.84
CA ASN A 792 13.28 12.15 -28.85
C ASN A 792 13.34 13.03 -27.58
N GLU A 793 14.51 13.61 -27.29
CA GLU A 793 14.79 14.35 -26.05
C GLU A 793 13.81 15.50 -25.75
N ASN A 794 13.34 16.19 -26.78
CA ASN A 794 12.41 17.34 -26.64
C ASN A 794 10.96 16.97 -26.86
N HIS A 795 10.61 15.69 -26.89
CA HIS A 795 9.24 15.17 -27.11
C HIS A 795 8.54 15.70 -28.37
N SER A 796 9.31 16.09 -29.40
CA SER A 796 8.75 16.55 -30.68
C SER A 796 8.54 15.43 -31.70
N ARG A 797 9.00 14.20 -31.38
CA ARG A 797 8.81 13.00 -32.18
C ARG A 797 8.54 11.80 -31.26
N TYR A 798 7.56 10.98 -31.66
CA TYR A 798 7.26 9.71 -31.00
C TYR A 798 7.13 8.58 -32.02
N LYS A 799 7.65 7.42 -31.65
CA LYS A 799 7.54 6.19 -32.44
C LYS A 799 7.24 5.02 -31.53
N ALA A 800 6.27 4.19 -31.87
CA ALA A 800 5.91 3.00 -31.11
C ALA A 800 5.54 1.82 -32.02
N GLU A 801 5.77 0.62 -31.54
CA GLU A 801 5.23 -0.61 -32.11
C GLU A 801 4.14 -1.13 -31.16
N LEU A 802 2.92 -1.31 -31.67
CA LEU A 802 1.73 -1.64 -30.92
C LEU A 802 1.23 -3.04 -31.29
N SER A 803 0.85 -3.83 -30.30
CA SER A 803 0.05 -5.01 -30.47
C SER A 803 -1.29 -4.87 -29.74
N PHE A 804 -2.27 -5.66 -30.12
CA PHE A 804 -3.65 -5.49 -29.67
C PHE A 804 -4.20 -6.78 -29.08
N ASP A 805 -5.17 -6.63 -28.15
CA ASP A 805 -5.97 -7.77 -27.72
C ASP A 805 -6.81 -8.30 -28.89
N ASP A 806 -6.52 -9.53 -29.31
CA ASP A 806 -7.19 -10.22 -30.41
C ASP A 806 -8.32 -11.14 -29.94
N SER A 807 -8.69 -11.08 -28.68
CA SER A 807 -9.85 -11.81 -28.15
C SER A 807 -11.19 -11.14 -28.49
N THR A 808 -11.16 -9.89 -28.93
CA THR A 808 -12.30 -9.12 -29.42
C THR A 808 -12.23 -8.95 -30.95
N LYS A 809 -13.37 -8.64 -31.59
CA LYS A 809 -13.38 -8.26 -33.02
C LYS A 809 -12.61 -6.95 -33.22
N PRO A 810 -11.95 -6.75 -34.38
CA PRO A 810 -11.32 -5.48 -34.69
C PRO A 810 -12.29 -4.29 -34.57
N HIS A 811 -11.88 -3.25 -33.87
CA HIS A 811 -12.61 -1.99 -33.70
C HIS A 811 -11.64 -0.85 -33.46
N GLU A 812 -12.08 0.38 -33.58
CA GLU A 812 -11.28 1.58 -33.30
C GLU A 812 -11.01 1.71 -31.81
N ARG A 813 -9.83 2.23 -31.46
CA ARG A 813 -9.38 2.51 -30.11
C ARG A 813 -8.77 3.89 -30.05
N CYS A 814 -8.76 4.50 -28.85
CA CYS A 814 -8.05 5.76 -28.61
C CYS A 814 -6.75 5.53 -27.85
N MET A 815 -5.76 6.34 -28.16
CA MET A 815 -4.47 6.41 -27.47
C MET A 815 -4.11 7.89 -27.29
N ILE A 816 -3.64 8.27 -26.09
CA ILE A 816 -3.24 9.64 -25.79
C ILE A 816 -1.72 9.71 -25.81
N VAL A 817 -1.16 10.68 -26.53
CA VAL A 817 0.27 10.97 -26.57
C VAL A 817 0.48 12.45 -26.31
N CYS A 818 1.25 12.75 -25.25
CA CYS A 818 1.64 14.12 -24.92
C CYS A 818 3.00 14.44 -25.53
N MET A 819 2.99 15.39 -26.46
CA MET A 819 4.15 15.87 -27.22
C MET A 819 4.57 17.26 -26.70
N ASP A 820 5.65 17.83 -27.23
CA ASP A 820 5.99 19.24 -27.03
C ASP A 820 4.87 20.17 -27.53
N ALA A 821 4.55 21.22 -26.77
CA ALA A 821 3.46 22.16 -27.11
C ALA A 821 3.83 23.14 -28.22
N GLY A 822 5.10 23.28 -28.57
CA GLY A 822 5.60 24.26 -29.54
C GLY A 822 5.41 23.89 -31.01
N HIS A 823 4.85 22.73 -31.32
CA HIS A 823 4.76 22.21 -32.68
C HIS A 823 3.34 21.77 -33.07
N GLN A 824 3.11 21.64 -34.37
CA GLN A 824 1.98 20.92 -34.95
C GLN A 824 2.48 19.54 -35.42
N TYR A 825 1.59 18.55 -35.44
CA TYR A 825 1.96 17.16 -35.62
C TYR A 825 1.20 16.48 -36.78
N GLU A 826 1.84 15.52 -37.41
CA GLU A 826 1.24 14.49 -38.26
C GLU A 826 1.33 13.15 -37.56
N VAL A 827 0.28 12.33 -37.69
CA VAL A 827 0.20 11.00 -37.07
C VAL A 827 -0.03 9.96 -38.15
N PHE A 828 0.80 8.90 -38.13
CA PHE A 828 0.73 7.80 -39.07
C PHE A 828 0.65 6.45 -38.35
N PHE A 829 -0.22 5.58 -38.84
CA PHE A 829 -0.24 4.18 -38.44
C PHE A 829 0.07 3.28 -39.64
N ASN A 830 1.15 2.48 -39.58
CA ASN A 830 1.66 1.69 -40.71
C ASN A 830 1.86 2.53 -42.00
N GLY A 831 2.38 3.74 -41.83
CA GLY A 831 2.63 4.69 -42.93
C GLY A 831 1.39 5.36 -43.51
N LYS A 832 0.20 5.10 -42.99
CA LYS A 832 -1.06 5.76 -43.37
C LYS A 832 -1.43 6.84 -42.36
N PRO A 833 -1.85 8.04 -42.80
CA PRO A 833 -2.30 9.07 -41.87
C PRO A 833 -3.51 8.58 -41.08
N VAL A 834 -3.55 8.93 -39.80
CA VAL A 834 -4.66 8.66 -38.89
C VAL A 834 -5.13 9.96 -38.23
N GLN A 835 -6.40 9.99 -37.85
CA GLN A 835 -6.98 11.17 -37.24
C GLN A 835 -6.60 11.25 -35.75
N TYR A 836 -6.46 12.45 -35.25
CA TYR A 836 -6.34 12.74 -33.84
C TYR A 836 -7.14 14.00 -33.49
N ARG A 837 -7.53 14.11 -32.23
CA ARG A 837 -8.11 15.30 -31.61
C ARG A 837 -7.03 15.92 -30.69
N SER A 838 -6.95 17.25 -30.70
CA SER A 838 -6.11 17.98 -29.73
C SER A 838 -7.02 18.83 -28.84
N GLY A 839 -7.01 18.57 -27.54
CA GLY A 839 -7.75 19.40 -26.58
C GLY A 839 -7.00 20.68 -26.23
N HIS A 840 -5.67 20.63 -26.27
CA HIS A 840 -4.74 21.74 -26.08
C HIS A 840 -3.40 21.42 -26.78
N ALA A 841 -2.53 22.42 -26.93
CA ALA A 841 -1.26 22.25 -27.62
C ALA A 841 -0.41 21.13 -26.99
N GLY A 842 0.09 20.24 -27.82
CA GLY A 842 0.92 19.09 -27.43
C GLY A 842 0.14 17.83 -27.02
N MET A 843 -1.15 17.89 -26.66
CA MET A 843 -1.94 16.70 -26.34
C MET A 843 -2.63 16.14 -27.58
N LEU A 844 -2.33 14.90 -27.94
CA LEU A 844 -2.87 14.20 -29.10
C LEU A 844 -3.67 12.97 -28.66
N GLU A 845 -4.98 13.00 -28.84
CA GLU A 845 -5.86 11.85 -28.72
C GLU A 845 -6.00 11.20 -30.09
N ILE A 846 -5.29 10.11 -30.29
CA ILE A 846 -5.11 9.45 -31.58
C ILE A 846 -6.15 8.34 -31.72
N THR A 847 -6.91 8.35 -32.81
CA THR A 847 -7.82 7.26 -33.19
C THR A 847 -7.05 6.18 -33.94
N LEU A 848 -6.80 5.05 -33.27
CA LEU A 848 -6.19 3.88 -33.87
C LEU A 848 -7.19 3.12 -34.75
N PRO A 849 -6.80 2.65 -35.95
CA PRO A 849 -7.73 1.99 -36.85
C PRO A 849 -8.22 0.64 -36.33
N ALA A 850 -9.36 0.17 -36.80
CA ALA A 850 -9.97 -1.10 -36.46
C ALA A 850 -9.11 -2.28 -36.93
N THR A 851 -8.14 -2.69 -36.11
CA THR A 851 -7.22 -3.79 -36.38
C THR A 851 -6.82 -4.54 -35.11
N ASN A 852 -6.51 -5.83 -35.23
CA ASN A 852 -5.87 -6.64 -34.20
C ASN A 852 -4.47 -7.08 -34.63
N LYS A 853 -3.94 -6.54 -35.73
CA LYS A 853 -2.58 -6.80 -36.22
C LYS A 853 -1.62 -5.78 -35.62
N THR A 854 -0.45 -6.24 -35.25
CA THR A 854 0.66 -5.37 -34.82
C THR A 854 0.92 -4.26 -35.83
N GLY A 855 1.19 -3.06 -35.38
CA GLY A 855 1.45 -1.91 -36.26
C GLY A 855 2.38 -0.88 -35.63
N GLU A 856 2.97 -0.07 -36.51
CA GLU A 856 3.86 1.02 -36.14
C GLU A 856 3.08 2.35 -36.11
N LEU A 857 3.14 3.04 -34.98
CA LEU A 857 2.64 4.40 -34.79
C LEU A 857 3.83 5.38 -34.88
N VAL A 858 3.67 6.43 -35.67
CA VAL A 858 4.67 7.52 -35.78
C VAL A 858 3.95 8.85 -35.61
N VAL A 859 4.43 9.68 -34.69
CA VAL A 859 4.05 11.07 -34.50
C VAL A 859 5.29 11.92 -34.80
N ARG A 860 5.14 12.91 -35.67
CA ARG A 860 6.24 13.81 -36.03
C ARG A 860 5.73 15.21 -36.30
N THR A 861 6.60 16.19 -36.26
CA THR A 861 6.30 17.58 -36.60
C THR A 861 5.91 17.76 -38.06
N LEU A 862 5.10 18.73 -38.32
CA LEU A 862 4.65 19.10 -39.69
C LEU A 862 5.72 19.85 -40.51
N ASP A 863 6.90 20.15 -39.97
CA ASP A 863 7.97 20.94 -40.59
C ASP A 863 8.60 20.30 -41.84
#